data_e12fcc19959b25dbe78dfe33ffb66d42
#
_entry.id   e12fcc19959b25dbe78dfe33ffb66d42
#
_cell.length_a   1.000
_cell.length_b   1.000
_cell.length_c   1.000
_cell.angle_alpha   90.00
_cell.angle_beta   90.00
_cell.angle_gamma   90.00
#
_symmetry.space_group_name_H-M   'P 1'
#
loop_
_entity.id
_entity.type
_entity.pdbx_description
1 polymer ?
#
loop_
_entity_poly.entity_id
_entity_poly.type
_entity_poly.pdbx_seq_one_letter_code
_entity_poly.pdbx_strand_id
1 'polypeptide(L)'
;MKRQDREQKKLSRSEESAFSPSEFMRYRHPDLFSDSIINQSISLSSVVFEYFLDTLTSRKQELEFEHFCRKLAEKEICPNLIPQTGPIGGGDSQVDAETYPVSDKTALCWYEGIGRDASSERWAFAFSAKKDWKPKVDSDIEKIVNTKRSYKLAYFITNQFIKDKTRAEEELNLKNKYGIEVHILDRSWIVMCVFEHDRLWLAIETLNISGYKKEDIKRIGPKDTQREAWLAELEEQINNPDRYPGVEYQKVEDCYVAALLARELELPRVDVEGRFQRAIDNAERVNIKQQKLQIIYNYTWTEYWWFEDYESFNYLYNKVEELAIGSTQTDDIELLANLWEILNTAVQKGSIKAEDADLPKRVRIIKEELNRLANDEQRPNNALQAQTNLLFLDLTEALFQKKSTDLILDNLKEIFRKSEGLSEYPISTTVKIIQELGDLFPNSPKYDELLDVVIDVTEKRTSEGQVGLVLLERGKQQIRSKKYYEAIKYIGRAQFKLAKDEYESEWITSIVLCGIAYEEVGLFWAARANLLMATSQAFTDFSKTGNLKTPTLRYLQRLAWLEIKLGRFPCVLSWIELSSLVFNMLVLDDDYQKEYQDERTTEDQILAILLIKTDFFDLKLLDFLPSILEKMGFHASWMTLLYALGYEDLLRNEKVIPQEEDSDSVR
;
A
#
# COMPACT_ATOMS: atom_id res chain seq x y z
N MET A 1 9.03 30.77 4.94
CA MET A 1 10.40 30.44 5.37
C MET A 1 10.48 29.79 6.76
N LYS A 2 9.98 30.36 7.86
CA LYS A 2 10.09 29.70 9.19
C LYS A 2 9.19 28.48 9.45
N ARG A 3 8.18 28.23 8.63
CA ARG A 3 7.28 27.05 8.72
C ARG A 3 7.84 25.86 7.91
N GLN A 4 8.41 26.11 6.75
CA GLN A 4 9.12 25.10 5.95
C GLN A 4 10.37 24.56 6.64
N ASP A 5 11.13 25.43 7.36
CA ASP A 5 12.28 24.99 8.17
C ASP A 5 11.87 24.15 9.40
N ARG A 6 10.63 24.29 9.89
CA ARG A 6 10.11 23.46 10.99
C ARG A 6 9.57 22.11 10.48
N GLU A 7 9.00 22.07 9.29
CA GLU A 7 8.54 20.82 8.65
C GLU A 7 9.74 20.02 8.14
N GLN A 8 10.73 20.65 7.51
CA GLN A 8 11.98 19.97 7.15
C GLN A 8 12.75 19.46 8.38
N LYS A 9 12.74 20.19 9.51
CA LYS A 9 13.31 19.70 10.78
C LYS A 9 12.46 18.63 11.47
N LYS A 10 11.14 18.54 11.20
CA LYS A 10 10.30 17.43 11.67
C LYS A 10 10.46 16.20 10.78
N LEU A 11 10.52 16.35 9.46
CA LEU A 11 10.85 15.27 8.52
C LEU A 11 12.27 14.73 8.77
N SER A 12 13.28 15.58 8.96
CA SER A 12 14.64 15.14 9.29
C SER A 12 14.79 14.51 10.69
N ARG A 13 13.87 14.76 11.62
CA ARG A 13 13.82 14.09 12.93
C ARG A 13 12.97 12.82 12.96
N SER A 14 12.06 12.61 12.00
CA SER A 14 11.31 11.35 11.83
C SER A 14 12.06 10.33 10.98
N GLU A 15 13.05 10.76 10.18
CA GLU A 15 13.94 9.88 9.44
C GLU A 15 15.14 9.36 10.25
N GLU A 16 15.34 9.85 11.47
CA GLU A 16 16.37 9.37 12.42
C GLU A 16 15.84 8.41 13.50
N SER A 17 14.63 7.91 13.43
CA SER A 17 14.28 6.65 14.08
C SER A 17 14.86 5.55 13.22
N ALA A 18 16.13 5.22 13.43
CA ALA A 18 16.77 4.10 12.76
C ALA A 18 15.90 2.86 12.98
N PHE A 19 15.33 2.32 11.89
CA PHE A 19 14.64 1.03 11.91
C PHE A 19 15.48 0.03 12.69
N SER A 20 14.85 -0.74 13.56
CA SER A 20 15.52 -1.88 14.16
C SER A 20 15.96 -2.87 13.05
N PRO A 21 16.93 -3.75 13.29
CA PRO A 21 17.30 -4.75 12.29
C PRO A 21 16.14 -5.58 11.78
N SER A 22 15.23 -5.99 12.66
CA SER A 22 14.06 -6.79 12.29
C SER A 22 13.05 -5.97 11.45
N GLU A 23 12.79 -4.72 11.81
CA GLU A 23 11.93 -3.82 11.02
C GLU A 23 12.53 -3.54 9.65
N PHE A 24 13.85 -3.28 9.57
CA PHE A 24 14.55 -3.07 8.29
C PHE A 24 14.44 -4.31 7.40
N MET A 25 14.68 -5.50 7.96
CA MET A 25 14.64 -6.74 7.21
C MET A 25 13.22 -7.05 6.72
N ARG A 26 12.21 -6.83 7.55
CA ARG A 26 10.80 -6.97 7.17
C ARG A 26 10.40 -6.02 6.04
N TYR A 27 10.88 -4.78 6.08
CA TYR A 27 10.62 -3.80 5.03
C TYR A 27 11.27 -4.18 3.69
N ARG A 28 12.52 -4.67 3.74
CA ARG A 28 13.29 -5.02 2.53
C ARG A 28 12.90 -6.38 1.95
N HIS A 29 12.60 -7.34 2.79
CA HIS A 29 12.32 -8.73 2.45
C HIS A 29 11.03 -9.24 3.13
N PRO A 30 9.88 -8.67 2.80
CA PRO A 30 8.60 -9.05 3.40
C PRO A 30 8.22 -10.51 3.09
N ASP A 31 8.83 -11.10 2.07
CA ASP A 31 8.66 -12.50 1.69
C ASP A 31 9.26 -13.49 2.68
N LEU A 32 10.19 -13.07 3.53
CA LEU A 32 10.81 -13.87 4.58
C LEU A 32 10.08 -13.82 5.93
N PHE A 33 8.98 -13.09 6.01
CA PHE A 33 8.17 -12.92 7.21
C PHE A 33 6.75 -13.44 7.01
N SER A 34 6.02 -13.57 8.10
CA SER A 34 4.61 -13.96 8.10
C SER A 34 3.77 -12.95 7.30
N ASP A 35 2.91 -13.47 6.41
CA ASP A 35 1.88 -12.70 5.71
C ASP A 35 0.52 -12.77 6.41
N SER A 36 0.48 -13.34 7.61
CA SER A 36 -0.70 -13.36 8.46
C SER A 36 -0.93 -11.99 9.10
N ILE A 37 -2.18 -11.57 9.11
CA ILE A 37 -2.59 -10.28 9.67
C ILE A 37 -3.42 -10.56 10.93
N ILE A 38 -3.04 -9.91 12.02
CA ILE A 38 -3.89 -9.86 13.21
C ILE A 38 -4.89 -8.73 12.98
N ASN A 39 -6.09 -9.07 12.56
CA ASN A 39 -7.18 -8.13 12.45
C ASN A 39 -7.96 -8.10 13.76
N GLN A 40 -8.19 -6.91 14.30
CA GLN A 40 -9.19 -6.74 15.34
C GLN A 40 -10.56 -6.96 14.71
N SER A 41 -11.15 -8.12 14.90
CA SER A 41 -12.53 -8.31 14.55
C SER A 41 -13.40 -7.76 15.65
N ILE A 42 -14.42 -7.06 15.21
CA ILE A 42 -15.45 -6.51 16.09
C ILE A 42 -16.61 -7.49 16.04
N SER A 43 -16.94 -8.09 17.16
CA SER A 43 -18.13 -8.96 17.27
C SER A 43 -19.18 -8.32 18.16
N LEU A 44 -20.42 -8.35 17.69
CA LEU A 44 -21.60 -7.91 18.42
C LEU A 44 -22.72 -8.93 18.15
N SER A 45 -23.46 -9.30 19.19
CA SER A 45 -24.64 -10.14 18.98
C SER A 45 -25.73 -9.37 18.23
N SER A 46 -26.39 -10.03 17.26
CA SER A 46 -27.51 -9.44 16.53
C SER A 46 -28.65 -8.96 17.47
N VAL A 47 -28.91 -9.70 18.55
CA VAL A 47 -29.90 -9.31 19.58
C VAL A 47 -29.53 -7.99 20.26
N VAL A 48 -28.24 -7.78 20.52
CA VAL A 48 -27.76 -6.52 21.11
C VAL A 48 -27.88 -5.39 20.09
N PHE A 49 -27.52 -5.63 18.83
CA PHE A 49 -27.70 -4.65 17.77
C PHE A 49 -29.16 -4.27 17.56
N GLU A 50 -30.08 -5.24 17.54
CA GLU A 50 -31.53 -4.98 17.45
C GLU A 50 -32.03 -4.17 18.62
N TYR A 51 -31.54 -4.43 19.85
CA TYR A 51 -31.85 -3.59 21.00
C TYR A 51 -31.38 -2.13 20.80
N PHE A 52 -30.21 -1.93 20.19
CA PHE A 52 -29.76 -0.59 19.84
C PHE A 52 -30.68 0.07 18.81
N LEU A 53 -31.18 -0.65 17.82
CA LEU A 53 -32.17 -0.15 16.87
C LEU A 53 -33.52 0.20 17.52
N ASP A 54 -33.96 -0.61 18.47
CA ASP A 54 -35.23 -0.36 19.22
C ASP A 54 -35.16 0.88 20.10
N THR A 55 -34.00 1.19 20.63
CA THR A 55 -33.80 2.27 21.60
C THR A 55 -33.32 3.58 21.00
N LEU A 56 -33.17 3.68 19.66
CA LEU A 56 -32.70 4.88 18.95
C LEU A 56 -33.44 6.15 19.36
N THR A 57 -34.76 6.15 19.28
CA THR A 57 -35.60 7.31 19.64
C THR A 57 -35.50 7.69 21.14
N SER A 58 -35.40 6.69 22.03
CA SER A 58 -35.24 6.96 23.47
C SER A 58 -33.87 7.56 23.80
N ARG A 59 -32.86 7.30 22.96
CA ARG A 59 -31.50 7.84 23.07
C ARG A 59 -31.28 9.13 22.27
N LYS A 60 -32.32 9.61 21.56
CA LYS A 60 -32.27 10.81 20.68
C LYS A 60 -31.20 10.70 19.61
N GLN A 61 -31.12 9.55 18.97
CA GLN A 61 -30.13 9.22 17.93
C GLN A 61 -30.76 9.08 16.54
N GLU A 62 -31.78 9.87 16.25
CA GLU A 62 -32.46 9.86 14.95
C GLU A 62 -31.53 10.35 13.82
N LEU A 63 -30.71 11.38 14.09
CA LEU A 63 -29.73 11.91 13.13
C LEU A 63 -28.61 10.92 12.83
N GLU A 64 -28.10 10.25 13.86
CA GLU A 64 -27.10 9.18 13.70
C GLU A 64 -27.68 8.01 12.90
N PHE A 65 -28.96 7.69 13.09
CA PHE A 65 -29.64 6.66 12.31
C PHE A 65 -29.80 7.07 10.83
N GLU A 66 -30.17 8.30 10.55
CA GLU A 66 -30.24 8.83 9.18
C GLU A 66 -28.86 8.76 8.51
N HIS A 67 -27.80 9.18 9.23
CA HIS A 67 -26.43 9.09 8.73
C HIS A 67 -26.00 7.62 8.47
N PHE A 68 -26.31 6.72 9.39
CA PHE A 68 -26.07 5.28 9.24
C PHE A 68 -26.79 4.71 8.01
N CYS A 69 -28.10 4.97 7.87
CA CYS A 69 -28.88 4.49 6.74
C CYS A 69 -28.38 5.01 5.40
N ARG A 70 -27.96 6.28 5.34
CA ARG A 70 -27.37 6.85 4.14
C ARG A 70 -26.05 6.14 3.77
N LYS A 71 -25.15 5.98 4.74
CA LYS A 71 -23.89 5.27 4.53
C LYS A 71 -24.11 3.81 4.13
N LEU A 72 -25.09 3.15 4.70
CA LEU A 72 -25.47 1.79 4.34
C LEU A 72 -26.02 1.74 2.90
N ALA A 73 -26.88 2.68 2.52
CA ALA A 73 -27.42 2.78 1.16
C ALA A 73 -26.33 3.11 0.12
N GLU A 74 -25.32 3.92 0.46
CA GLU A 74 -24.15 4.17 -0.38
C GLU A 74 -23.38 2.90 -0.70
N LYS A 75 -23.30 1.96 0.24
CA LYS A 75 -22.59 0.68 0.07
C LYS A 75 -23.42 -0.41 -0.59
N GLU A 76 -24.73 -0.45 -0.32
CA GLU A 76 -25.58 -1.58 -0.68
C GLU A 76 -26.56 -1.28 -1.84
N ILE A 77 -26.82 -0.01 -2.16
CA ILE A 77 -27.80 0.39 -3.16
C ILE A 77 -27.16 1.17 -4.30
N CYS A 78 -26.54 2.33 -4.01
CA CYS A 78 -25.87 3.14 -5.02
C CYS A 78 -24.90 4.12 -4.39
N PRO A 79 -23.68 4.27 -4.94
CA PRO A 79 -22.63 5.09 -4.32
C PRO A 79 -22.78 6.61 -4.56
N ASN A 80 -23.67 7.02 -5.46
CA ASN A 80 -23.85 8.41 -5.86
C ASN A 80 -24.95 9.15 -5.07
N LEU A 81 -24.94 9.00 -3.74
CA LEU A 81 -25.87 9.69 -2.85
C LEU A 81 -25.31 11.03 -2.36
N ILE A 82 -26.14 12.05 -2.39
CA ILE A 82 -25.87 13.33 -1.77
C ILE A 82 -26.68 13.44 -0.49
N PRO A 83 -26.04 13.79 0.64
CA PRO A 83 -26.79 14.17 1.83
C PRO A 83 -27.47 15.52 1.56
N GLN A 84 -28.72 15.61 1.93
CA GLN A 84 -29.41 16.90 2.00
C GLN A 84 -29.05 17.53 3.34
N THR A 85 -28.09 18.42 3.35
CA THR A 85 -27.60 19.07 4.56
C THR A 85 -28.30 20.38 4.83
N GLY A 86 -29.14 20.39 5.89
CA GLY A 86 -29.33 21.58 6.71
C GLY A 86 -28.78 21.29 8.09
N PRO A 87 -28.12 22.22 8.78
CA PRO A 87 -27.50 21.97 10.10
C PRO A 87 -28.49 21.77 11.26
N ILE A 88 -29.78 21.83 11.00
CA ILE A 88 -30.84 21.57 11.98
C ILE A 88 -31.98 20.87 11.25
N GLY A 89 -32.46 19.72 11.77
CA GLY A 89 -33.52 18.89 11.20
C GLY A 89 -34.70 19.70 10.67
N GLY A 90 -34.86 19.75 9.35
CA GLY A 90 -35.89 20.52 8.67
C GLY A 90 -35.39 21.36 7.49
N GLY A 91 -34.33 20.98 6.82
CA GLY A 91 -33.93 21.64 5.56
C GLY A 91 -35.02 21.54 4.49
N ASP A 92 -35.22 22.61 3.71
CA ASP A 92 -36.29 22.80 2.72
C ASP A 92 -36.35 21.78 1.57
N SER A 93 -35.44 20.80 1.53
CA SER A 93 -35.32 19.80 0.44
C SER A 93 -36.31 18.64 0.52
N GLN A 94 -36.91 18.36 1.67
CA GLN A 94 -37.96 17.36 1.90
C GLN A 94 -37.53 15.89 1.59
N VAL A 95 -36.24 15.64 1.38
CA VAL A 95 -35.60 14.32 1.20
C VAL A 95 -34.36 14.24 2.09
N ASP A 96 -34.06 13.04 2.63
CA ASP A 96 -32.88 12.87 3.49
C ASP A 96 -31.61 12.63 2.66
N ALA A 97 -31.72 12.02 1.48
CA ALA A 97 -30.69 11.90 0.47
C ALA A 97 -31.29 11.72 -0.92
N GLU A 98 -30.55 12.10 -1.96
CA GLU A 98 -30.93 11.82 -3.35
C GLU A 98 -29.71 11.43 -4.19
N THR A 99 -29.93 10.74 -5.32
CA THR A 99 -28.87 10.43 -6.28
C THR A 99 -28.56 11.64 -7.15
N TYR A 100 -27.30 11.77 -7.55
CA TYR A 100 -26.86 12.71 -8.60
C TYR A 100 -26.41 11.95 -9.85
N PRO A 101 -26.63 12.49 -11.05
CA PRO A 101 -26.22 11.82 -12.28
C PRO A 101 -24.69 11.74 -12.38
N VAL A 102 -24.20 10.58 -12.80
CA VAL A 102 -22.79 10.33 -13.06
C VAL A 102 -22.60 9.94 -14.52
N SER A 103 -21.39 10.09 -15.05
CA SER A 103 -21.08 9.70 -16.42
C SER A 103 -21.16 8.18 -16.63
N ASP A 104 -21.46 7.74 -17.86
CA ASP A 104 -21.46 6.33 -18.20
C ASP A 104 -20.13 5.63 -17.88
N LYS A 105 -19.02 6.36 -18.04
CA LYS A 105 -17.68 5.84 -17.68
C LYS A 105 -17.55 5.57 -16.18
N THR A 106 -18.15 6.42 -15.37
CA THR A 106 -18.18 6.25 -13.91
C THR A 106 -19.08 5.08 -13.53
N ALA A 107 -20.25 4.97 -14.15
CA ALA A 107 -21.17 3.87 -13.90
C ALA A 107 -20.59 2.49 -14.32
N LEU A 108 -19.71 2.43 -15.32
CA LEU A 108 -19.00 1.23 -15.72
C LEU A 108 -18.02 0.71 -14.64
N CYS A 109 -17.58 1.58 -13.73
CA CYS A 109 -16.71 1.20 -12.61
C CYS A 109 -17.49 0.61 -11.42
N TRP A 110 -18.82 0.60 -11.46
CA TRP A 110 -19.63 0.01 -10.42
C TRP A 110 -19.66 -1.52 -10.57
N TYR A 111 -19.50 -2.23 -9.46
CA TYR A 111 -19.54 -3.69 -9.45
C TYR A 111 -20.98 -4.22 -9.46
N GLU A 112 -21.13 -5.51 -9.74
CA GLU A 112 -22.44 -6.18 -9.70
C GLU A 112 -23.11 -6.04 -8.32
N GLY A 113 -24.44 -5.83 -8.33
CA GLY A 113 -25.24 -5.62 -7.12
C GLY A 113 -25.58 -4.16 -6.82
N ILE A 114 -24.88 -3.21 -7.43
CA ILE A 114 -25.21 -1.78 -7.32
C ILE A 114 -26.23 -1.41 -8.41
N GLY A 115 -27.22 -0.62 -8.01
CA GLY A 115 -28.26 -0.13 -8.92
C GLY A 115 -27.70 0.83 -9.96
N ARG A 116 -27.28 0.32 -11.12
CA ARG A 116 -26.66 1.13 -12.20
C ARG A 116 -27.57 2.20 -12.77
N ASP A 117 -28.88 1.98 -12.74
CA ASP A 117 -29.85 2.97 -13.19
C ASP A 117 -29.81 4.27 -12.37
N ALA A 118 -29.36 4.20 -11.11
CA ALA A 118 -29.09 5.35 -10.28
C ALA A 118 -28.05 6.32 -10.89
N SER A 119 -27.22 5.87 -11.82
CA SER A 119 -26.25 6.73 -12.51
C SER A 119 -26.89 7.79 -13.40
N SER A 120 -28.06 7.52 -13.92
CA SER A 120 -28.80 8.40 -14.84
C SER A 120 -30.18 8.80 -14.32
N GLU A 121 -30.74 8.02 -13.42
CA GLU A 121 -32.05 8.27 -12.83
C GLU A 121 -31.93 9.01 -11.50
N ARG A 122 -32.96 9.78 -11.19
CA ARG A 122 -33.04 10.46 -9.89
C ARG A 122 -33.85 9.61 -8.93
N TRP A 123 -33.20 9.11 -7.88
CA TRP A 123 -33.80 8.36 -6.79
C TRP A 123 -33.77 9.17 -5.51
N ALA A 124 -34.81 9.06 -4.70
CA ALA A 124 -34.94 9.73 -3.41
C ALA A 124 -34.82 8.74 -2.27
N PHE A 125 -34.26 9.15 -1.14
CA PHE A 125 -34.14 8.35 0.06
C PHE A 125 -34.73 9.09 1.24
N ALA A 126 -35.52 8.35 2.05
CA ALA A 126 -36.06 8.82 3.30
C ALA A 126 -35.72 7.81 4.41
N PHE A 127 -35.30 8.30 5.56
CA PHE A 127 -34.88 7.49 6.68
C PHE A 127 -35.73 7.78 7.91
N SER A 128 -36.18 6.78 8.65
CA SER A 128 -37.02 7.02 9.81
C SER A 128 -36.92 5.97 10.90
N ALA A 129 -36.69 6.40 12.14
CA ALA A 129 -36.74 5.58 13.33
C ALA A 129 -38.14 5.58 14.02
N LYS A 130 -39.16 6.19 13.41
CA LYS A 130 -40.51 6.31 14.00
C LYS A 130 -41.22 4.97 14.05
N LYS A 131 -41.89 4.67 15.21
CA LYS A 131 -42.66 3.43 15.40
C LYS A 131 -43.84 3.32 14.44
N ASP A 132 -44.57 4.41 14.24
CA ASP A 132 -45.69 4.47 13.29
C ASP A 132 -45.14 4.74 11.87
N TRP A 133 -44.55 3.71 11.28
CA TRP A 133 -43.88 3.80 9.99
C TRP A 133 -44.83 4.06 8.81
N LYS A 134 -46.09 3.52 8.83
CA LYS A 134 -47.04 3.67 7.71
C LYS A 134 -47.43 5.14 7.46
N PRO A 135 -47.94 5.90 8.46
CA PRO A 135 -48.20 7.33 8.23
C PRO A 135 -46.95 8.12 7.91
N LYS A 136 -45.79 7.66 8.40
CA LYS A 136 -44.50 8.31 8.16
C LYS A 136 -44.04 8.14 6.71
N VAL A 137 -44.06 6.92 6.16
CA VAL A 137 -43.70 6.67 4.77
C VAL A 137 -44.64 7.40 3.82
N ASP A 138 -45.97 7.39 4.05
CA ASP A 138 -46.95 8.12 3.26
C ASP A 138 -46.63 9.64 3.23
N SER A 139 -46.40 10.23 4.40
CA SER A 139 -46.02 11.64 4.52
C SER A 139 -44.69 11.98 3.83
N ASP A 140 -43.68 11.12 3.95
CA ASP A 140 -42.38 11.40 3.33
C ASP A 140 -42.42 11.24 1.81
N ILE A 141 -43.14 10.21 1.31
CA ILE A 141 -43.36 10.08 -0.14
C ILE A 141 -44.17 11.23 -0.70
N GLU A 142 -45.20 11.72 0.01
CA GLU A 142 -45.93 12.90 -0.37
C GLU A 142 -45.01 14.12 -0.51
N LYS A 143 -44.14 14.38 0.44
CA LYS A 143 -43.15 15.44 0.40
C LYS A 143 -42.21 15.30 -0.79
N ILE A 144 -41.66 14.10 -1.01
CA ILE A 144 -40.77 13.79 -2.13
C ILE A 144 -41.45 14.14 -3.47
N VAL A 145 -42.67 13.70 -3.67
CA VAL A 145 -43.44 13.99 -4.91
C VAL A 145 -43.72 15.47 -5.06
N ASN A 146 -44.06 16.16 -3.96
CA ASN A 146 -44.33 17.60 -3.94
C ASN A 146 -43.11 18.45 -4.29
N THR A 147 -41.88 17.96 -4.22
CA THR A 147 -40.68 18.65 -4.69
C THR A 147 -40.67 18.88 -6.20
N LYS A 148 -41.47 18.11 -6.97
CA LYS A 148 -41.52 18.11 -8.45
C LYS A 148 -40.19 17.86 -9.16
N ARG A 149 -39.24 17.17 -8.47
CA ARG A 149 -37.90 16.87 -9.02
C ARG A 149 -37.87 15.65 -9.93
N SER A 150 -39.04 15.07 -10.29
CA SER A 150 -39.18 13.93 -11.22
C SER A 150 -38.41 12.68 -10.78
N TYR A 151 -38.48 12.32 -9.51
CA TYR A 151 -37.94 11.07 -9.02
C TYR A 151 -38.58 9.85 -9.67
N LYS A 152 -37.79 8.86 -10.05
CA LYS A 152 -38.24 7.57 -10.62
C LYS A 152 -38.52 6.54 -9.54
N LEU A 153 -37.74 6.56 -8.49
CA LEU A 153 -37.74 5.57 -7.43
C LEU A 153 -37.53 6.28 -6.08
N ALA A 154 -38.20 5.81 -5.04
CA ALA A 154 -37.97 6.24 -3.67
C ALA A 154 -37.68 5.06 -2.75
N TYR A 155 -36.64 5.15 -1.94
CA TYR A 155 -36.33 4.22 -0.88
C TYR A 155 -36.76 4.81 0.48
N PHE A 156 -37.48 4.00 1.26
CA PHE A 156 -37.78 4.32 2.65
C PHE A 156 -37.11 3.30 3.55
N ILE A 157 -36.14 3.69 4.37
CA ILE A 157 -35.38 2.81 5.25
C ILE A 157 -35.80 3.07 6.69
N THR A 158 -36.17 1.98 7.42
CA THR A 158 -36.67 2.10 8.78
C THR A 158 -36.08 1.03 9.72
N ASN A 159 -35.91 1.39 11.00
CA ASN A 159 -35.53 0.44 12.04
C ASN A 159 -36.71 -0.44 12.54
N GLN A 160 -37.90 -0.31 11.97
CA GLN A 160 -39.05 -1.11 12.33
C GLN A 160 -39.09 -2.43 11.57
N PHE A 161 -39.55 -3.49 12.25
CA PHE A 161 -39.82 -4.76 11.59
C PHE A 161 -41.14 -4.71 10.85
N ILE A 162 -41.17 -5.07 9.58
CA ILE A 162 -42.37 -5.02 8.73
C ILE A 162 -42.63 -6.43 8.15
N LYS A 163 -43.84 -6.94 8.34
CA LYS A 163 -44.21 -8.21 7.69
C LYS A 163 -44.22 -8.04 6.18
N ASP A 164 -43.69 -9.01 5.46
CA ASP A 164 -43.51 -8.97 4.02
C ASP A 164 -44.79 -8.64 3.25
N LYS A 165 -45.89 -9.30 3.59
CA LYS A 165 -47.22 -9.00 3.02
C LYS A 165 -47.64 -7.54 3.21
N THR A 166 -47.44 -7.00 4.41
CA THR A 166 -47.82 -5.63 4.75
C THR A 166 -46.95 -4.60 4.01
N ARG A 167 -45.65 -4.92 3.83
CA ARG A 167 -44.70 -4.13 3.07
C ARG A 167 -45.13 -4.05 1.60
N ALA A 168 -45.36 -5.20 0.96
CA ALA A 168 -45.75 -5.27 -0.45
C ALA A 168 -47.10 -4.58 -0.73
N GLU A 169 -48.08 -4.73 0.19
CA GLU A 169 -49.33 -3.99 0.07
C GLU A 169 -49.14 -2.48 0.15
N GLU A 170 -48.28 -1.99 1.04
CA GLU A 170 -48.04 -0.56 1.23
C GLU A 170 -47.25 0.01 0.05
N GLU A 171 -46.23 -0.68 -0.47
CA GLU A 171 -45.49 -0.28 -1.67
C GLU A 171 -46.41 -0.12 -2.88
N LEU A 172 -47.37 -1.06 -3.05
CA LEU A 172 -48.36 -0.99 -4.11
C LEU A 172 -49.34 0.19 -3.91
N ASN A 173 -49.79 0.43 -2.67
CA ASN A 173 -50.65 1.55 -2.33
C ASN A 173 -49.99 2.91 -2.62
N LEU A 174 -48.73 3.06 -2.22
CA LEU A 174 -47.95 4.28 -2.44
C LEU A 174 -47.71 4.50 -3.97
N LYS A 175 -47.39 3.43 -4.70
CA LYS A 175 -47.24 3.50 -6.17
C LYS A 175 -48.55 3.96 -6.85
N ASN A 176 -49.66 3.39 -6.45
CA ASN A 176 -50.99 3.77 -7.00
C ASN A 176 -51.40 5.20 -6.63
N LYS A 177 -51.06 5.63 -5.41
CA LYS A 177 -51.42 6.96 -4.90
C LYS A 177 -50.58 8.10 -5.51
N TYR A 178 -49.26 7.87 -5.63
CA TYR A 178 -48.30 8.93 -5.97
C TYR A 178 -47.64 8.76 -7.34
N GLY A 179 -47.81 7.63 -8.00
CA GLY A 179 -47.23 7.36 -9.33
C GLY A 179 -45.71 7.19 -9.36
N ILE A 180 -45.09 6.98 -8.21
CA ILE A 180 -43.65 6.72 -8.07
C ILE A 180 -43.44 5.32 -7.51
N GLU A 181 -42.40 4.61 -7.97
CA GLU A 181 -42.02 3.32 -7.38
C GLU A 181 -41.39 3.54 -6.00
N VAL A 182 -41.81 2.73 -5.02
CA VAL A 182 -41.34 2.87 -3.64
C VAL A 182 -40.85 1.51 -3.15
N HIS A 183 -39.66 1.46 -2.60
CA HIS A 183 -39.11 0.30 -1.89
C HIS A 183 -38.96 0.62 -0.41
N ILE A 184 -39.55 -0.22 0.43
CA ILE A 184 -39.49 -0.11 1.88
C ILE A 184 -38.49 -1.16 2.40
N LEU A 185 -37.37 -0.68 2.94
CA LEU A 185 -36.32 -1.50 3.55
C LEU A 185 -36.47 -1.44 5.07
N ASP A 186 -36.74 -2.56 5.67
CA ASP A 186 -37.06 -2.69 7.08
C ASP A 186 -35.84 -3.09 7.92
N ARG A 187 -36.04 -3.32 9.22
CA ARG A 187 -35.00 -3.81 10.15
C ARG A 187 -34.32 -5.07 9.65
N SER A 188 -35.06 -6.00 9.04
CA SER A 188 -34.47 -7.26 8.55
C SER A 188 -33.41 -7.03 7.50
N TRP A 189 -33.65 -6.09 6.59
CA TRP A 189 -32.65 -5.67 5.60
C TRP A 189 -31.42 -5.04 6.28
N ILE A 190 -31.62 -4.16 7.28
CA ILE A 190 -30.51 -3.55 8.02
C ILE A 190 -29.66 -4.62 8.72
N VAL A 191 -30.30 -5.57 9.41
CA VAL A 191 -29.60 -6.66 10.11
C VAL A 191 -28.83 -7.54 9.14
N MET A 192 -29.43 -7.89 7.99
CA MET A 192 -28.77 -8.64 6.93
C MET A 192 -27.50 -7.90 6.46
N CYS A 193 -27.61 -6.63 6.08
CA CYS A 193 -26.44 -5.86 5.64
C CYS A 193 -25.35 -5.77 6.71
N VAL A 194 -25.72 -5.60 7.97
CA VAL A 194 -24.74 -5.46 9.07
C VAL A 194 -23.99 -6.76 9.34
N PHE A 195 -24.67 -7.92 9.31
CA PHE A 195 -24.06 -9.19 9.74
C PHE A 195 -23.68 -10.12 8.58
N GLU A 196 -24.40 -10.11 7.45
CA GLU A 196 -24.12 -10.97 6.31
C GLU A 196 -23.22 -10.28 5.28
N HIS A 197 -23.31 -8.93 5.14
CA HIS A 197 -22.47 -8.14 4.24
C HIS A 197 -21.29 -7.46 4.96
N ASP A 198 -21.02 -7.83 6.22
CA ASP A 198 -19.88 -7.33 7.01
C ASP A 198 -19.86 -5.80 7.19
N ARG A 199 -21.03 -5.20 7.51
CA ARG A 199 -21.17 -3.75 7.78
C ARG A 199 -21.27 -3.41 9.27
N LEU A 200 -20.88 -4.33 10.16
CA LEU A 200 -20.94 -4.12 11.61
C LEU A 200 -20.08 -2.93 12.06
N TRP A 201 -18.92 -2.76 11.46
CA TRP A 201 -18.02 -1.63 11.72
C TRP A 201 -18.71 -0.28 11.45
N LEU A 202 -19.48 -0.17 10.36
CA LEU A 202 -20.24 1.03 10.00
C LEU A 202 -21.32 1.35 11.04
N ALA A 203 -22.02 0.31 11.51
CA ALA A 203 -23.03 0.48 12.53
C ALA A 203 -22.45 0.95 13.87
N ILE A 204 -21.29 0.41 14.27
CA ILE A 204 -20.60 0.80 15.51
C ILE A 204 -20.15 2.25 15.44
N GLU A 205 -19.53 2.65 14.34
CA GLU A 205 -19.00 4.00 14.14
C GLU A 205 -20.11 5.04 14.12
N THR A 206 -21.19 4.80 13.34
CA THR A 206 -22.23 5.81 13.12
C THR A 206 -23.25 5.88 14.24
N LEU A 207 -23.61 4.76 14.85
CA LEU A 207 -24.64 4.69 15.91
C LEU A 207 -24.06 4.76 17.32
N ASN A 208 -22.75 4.97 17.47
CA ASN A 208 -22.07 5.02 18.78
C ASN A 208 -22.39 3.81 19.65
N ILE A 209 -22.38 2.60 19.08
CA ILE A 209 -22.69 1.37 19.78
C ILE A 209 -21.55 1.03 20.75
N SER A 210 -21.91 0.72 22.00
CA SER A 210 -20.98 0.24 23.03
C SER A 210 -21.25 -1.23 23.37
N GLY A 211 -20.27 -1.90 23.97
CA GLY A 211 -20.45 -3.30 24.40
C GLY A 211 -20.12 -4.34 23.34
N TYR A 212 -19.52 -3.95 22.21
CA TYR A 212 -18.93 -4.88 21.26
C TYR A 212 -17.64 -5.50 21.84
N LYS A 213 -17.33 -6.71 21.43
CA LYS A 213 -16.06 -7.36 21.78
C LYS A 213 -15.08 -7.11 20.64
N LYS A 214 -13.87 -6.73 21.01
CA LYS A 214 -12.72 -6.76 20.09
C LYS A 214 -12.01 -8.08 20.32
N GLU A 215 -11.94 -8.90 19.30
CA GLU A 215 -11.18 -10.14 19.31
C GLU A 215 -10.11 -10.04 18.26
N ASP A 216 -8.88 -10.34 18.63
CA ASP A 216 -7.80 -10.43 17.68
C ASP A 216 -7.97 -11.76 16.90
N ILE A 217 -8.47 -11.66 15.68
CA ILE A 217 -8.54 -12.82 14.78
C ILE A 217 -7.27 -12.80 13.92
N LYS A 218 -6.41 -13.81 14.10
CA LYS A 218 -5.31 -14.07 13.20
C LYS A 218 -5.90 -14.61 11.89
N ARG A 219 -5.92 -13.76 10.86
CA ARG A 219 -6.21 -14.20 9.49
C ARG A 219 -4.93 -14.73 8.90
N ILE A 220 -4.85 -16.05 8.76
CA ILE A 220 -3.67 -16.71 8.17
C ILE A 220 -3.56 -16.32 6.71
N GLY A 221 -2.39 -15.84 6.31
CA GLY A 221 -2.09 -15.48 4.93
C GLY A 221 -1.93 -16.71 4.03
N PRO A 222 -2.05 -16.56 2.70
CA PRO A 222 -1.90 -17.65 1.76
C PRO A 222 -0.52 -18.32 1.82
N LYS A 223 0.55 -17.54 2.03
CA LYS A 223 1.92 -18.08 2.17
C LYS A 223 2.07 -18.85 3.48
N ASP A 224 1.57 -18.28 4.57
CA ASP A 224 1.63 -18.95 5.87
C ASP A 224 0.82 -20.23 5.90
N THR A 225 -0.33 -20.27 5.22
CA THR A 225 -1.09 -21.53 5.07
C THR A 225 -0.24 -22.63 4.40
N GLN A 226 0.53 -22.27 3.37
CA GLN A 226 1.42 -23.22 2.69
C GLN A 226 2.61 -23.61 3.56
N ARG A 227 3.21 -22.64 4.26
CA ARG A 227 4.34 -22.86 5.18
C ARG A 227 3.95 -23.75 6.37
N GLU A 228 2.79 -23.51 6.97
CA GLU A 228 2.27 -24.34 8.08
C GLU A 228 2.04 -25.79 7.62
N ALA A 229 1.42 -25.98 6.44
CA ALA A 229 1.22 -27.32 5.89
C ALA A 229 2.55 -28.03 5.61
N TRP A 230 3.51 -27.32 5.00
CA TRP A 230 4.84 -27.88 4.71
C TRP A 230 5.63 -28.18 5.98
N LEU A 231 5.60 -27.28 6.97
CA LEU A 231 6.24 -27.53 8.26
C LEU A 231 5.66 -28.77 8.96
N ALA A 232 4.33 -28.93 8.95
CA ALA A 232 3.67 -30.10 9.53
C ALA A 232 4.08 -31.40 8.84
N GLU A 233 4.15 -31.40 7.50
CA GLU A 233 4.62 -32.55 6.72
C GLU A 233 6.07 -32.89 7.04
N LEU A 234 6.97 -31.90 7.10
CA LEU A 234 8.36 -32.11 7.43
C LEU A 234 8.52 -32.65 8.85
N GLU A 235 7.78 -32.15 9.84
CA GLU A 235 7.84 -32.65 11.21
C GLU A 235 7.35 -34.11 11.31
N GLU A 236 6.34 -34.50 10.56
CA GLU A 236 5.92 -35.91 10.47
C GLU A 236 7.03 -36.77 9.86
N GLN A 237 7.63 -36.31 8.77
CA GLN A 237 8.73 -37.05 8.10
C GLN A 237 9.97 -37.16 9.00
N ILE A 238 10.38 -36.05 9.66
CA ILE A 238 11.57 -36.04 10.57
C ILE A 238 11.40 -37.01 11.72
N ASN A 239 10.19 -37.19 12.23
CA ASN A 239 9.87 -38.08 13.34
C ASN A 239 9.67 -39.55 12.91
N ASN A 240 9.62 -39.83 11.59
CA ASN A 240 9.50 -41.20 11.08
C ASN A 240 10.86 -41.88 11.05
N PRO A 241 11.10 -42.93 11.88
CA PRO A 241 12.39 -43.59 11.95
C PRO A 241 12.77 -44.36 10.67
N ASP A 242 11.79 -44.75 9.86
CA ASP A 242 11.99 -45.55 8.66
C ASP A 242 12.26 -44.70 7.39
N ARG A 243 12.19 -43.38 7.51
CA ARG A 243 12.31 -42.46 6.39
C ARG A 243 13.74 -42.26 5.89
N TYR A 244 14.73 -42.22 6.79
CA TYR A 244 16.09 -41.75 6.51
C TYR A 244 17.21 -42.76 6.51
N PRO A 245 17.04 -44.07 6.78
CA PRO A 245 18.17 -45.02 6.75
C PRO A 245 18.93 -44.98 5.43
N GLY A 246 20.21 -44.62 5.47
CA GLY A 246 21.08 -44.49 4.28
C GLY A 246 21.01 -43.17 3.57
N VAL A 247 20.17 -42.26 4.03
CA VAL A 247 20.02 -40.87 3.50
C VAL A 247 19.93 -39.84 4.63
N GLU A 248 20.74 -40.02 5.66
CA GLU A 248 20.75 -39.22 6.88
C GLU A 248 21.03 -37.73 6.60
N TYR A 249 21.76 -37.42 5.52
CA TYR A 249 21.96 -36.05 5.06
C TYR A 249 20.66 -35.35 4.71
N GLN A 250 19.67 -36.11 4.22
CA GLN A 250 18.33 -35.52 3.90
C GLN A 250 17.58 -35.15 5.19
N LYS A 251 17.76 -35.97 6.26
CA LYS A 251 17.18 -35.59 7.57
C LYS A 251 17.73 -34.28 8.10
N VAL A 252 19.03 -34.03 7.88
CA VAL A 252 19.65 -32.75 8.24
C VAL A 252 19.01 -31.61 7.49
N GLU A 253 18.82 -31.78 6.16
CA GLU A 253 18.21 -30.79 5.31
C GLU A 253 16.74 -30.50 5.70
N ASP A 254 15.96 -31.55 5.93
CA ASP A 254 14.57 -31.44 6.36
C ASP A 254 14.44 -30.72 7.72
N CYS A 255 15.33 -31.03 8.68
CA CYS A 255 15.41 -30.31 9.96
C CYS A 255 15.79 -28.84 9.78
N TYR A 256 16.69 -28.55 8.85
CA TYR A 256 17.10 -27.19 8.54
C TYR A 256 15.96 -26.37 7.88
N VAL A 257 15.29 -26.95 6.88
CA VAL A 257 14.12 -26.31 6.24
C VAL A 257 13.01 -26.07 7.25
N ALA A 258 12.77 -27.03 8.18
CA ALA A 258 11.80 -26.86 9.25
C ALA A 258 12.15 -25.68 10.18
N ALA A 259 13.43 -25.42 10.44
CA ALA A 259 13.88 -24.25 11.21
C ALA A 259 13.63 -22.94 10.46
N LEU A 260 13.92 -22.90 9.14
CA LEU A 260 13.66 -21.74 8.30
C LEU A 260 12.16 -21.41 8.21
N LEU A 261 11.31 -22.42 7.99
CA LEU A 261 9.86 -22.25 7.95
C LEU A 261 9.31 -21.74 9.29
N ALA A 262 9.82 -22.26 10.42
CA ALA A 262 9.44 -21.78 11.74
C ALA A 262 9.79 -20.31 11.96
N ARG A 263 10.94 -19.86 11.46
CA ARG A 263 11.37 -18.47 11.45
C ARG A 263 10.46 -17.60 10.58
N GLU A 264 10.17 -18.04 9.35
CA GLU A 264 9.32 -17.31 8.42
C GLU A 264 7.86 -17.20 8.87
N LEU A 265 7.37 -18.20 9.61
CA LEU A 265 6.07 -18.19 10.30
C LEU A 265 6.08 -17.34 11.58
N GLU A 266 7.24 -16.79 11.95
CA GLU A 266 7.45 -16.04 13.19
C GLU A 266 6.95 -16.78 14.43
N LEU A 267 7.24 -18.09 14.50
CA LEU A 267 6.96 -18.90 15.68
C LEU A 267 7.77 -18.42 16.90
N PRO A 268 7.37 -18.76 18.12
CA PRO A 268 8.10 -18.36 19.31
C PRO A 268 9.61 -18.67 19.20
N ARG A 269 10.45 -17.77 19.67
CA ARG A 269 11.92 -17.87 19.57
C ARG A 269 12.46 -19.24 19.98
N VAL A 270 11.96 -19.78 21.11
CA VAL A 270 12.38 -21.10 21.62
C VAL A 270 12.09 -22.21 20.61
N ASP A 271 10.99 -22.12 19.87
CA ASP A 271 10.63 -23.12 18.85
C ASP A 271 11.52 -23.03 17.62
N VAL A 272 11.92 -21.83 17.22
CA VAL A 272 12.86 -21.60 16.11
C VAL A 272 14.27 -22.07 16.49
N GLU A 273 14.79 -21.62 17.63
CA GLU A 273 16.11 -22.01 18.15
C GLU A 273 16.22 -23.54 18.35
N GLY A 274 15.17 -24.13 18.92
CA GLY A 274 15.14 -25.60 19.13
C GLY A 274 15.22 -26.38 17.82
N ARG A 275 14.62 -25.89 16.74
CA ARG A 275 14.73 -26.51 15.40
C ARG A 275 16.11 -26.33 14.79
N PHE A 276 16.70 -25.13 14.90
CA PHE A 276 18.09 -24.93 14.47
C PHE A 276 19.05 -25.84 15.23
N GLN A 277 18.91 -25.96 16.57
CA GLN A 277 19.74 -26.84 17.36
C GLN A 277 19.57 -28.32 16.95
N ARG A 278 18.31 -28.76 16.71
CA ARG A 278 18.04 -30.11 16.19
C ARG A 278 18.73 -30.36 14.84
N ALA A 279 18.72 -29.37 13.94
CA ALA A 279 19.41 -29.47 12.66
C ALA A 279 20.94 -29.57 12.84
N ILE A 280 21.53 -28.77 13.74
CA ILE A 280 22.96 -28.80 14.08
C ILE A 280 23.33 -30.14 14.65
N ASP A 281 22.59 -30.71 15.62
CA ASP A 281 22.85 -31.98 16.26
C ASP A 281 22.83 -33.15 15.24
N ASN A 282 21.92 -33.09 14.26
CA ASN A 282 21.90 -34.09 13.18
C ASN A 282 23.07 -33.89 12.20
N ALA A 283 23.42 -32.64 11.85
CA ALA A 283 24.57 -32.34 10.99
C ALA A 283 25.90 -32.80 11.61
N GLU A 284 26.04 -32.69 12.92
CA GLU A 284 27.22 -33.21 13.65
C GLU A 284 27.34 -34.73 13.55
N ARG A 285 26.22 -35.44 13.62
CA ARG A 285 26.23 -36.93 13.51
C ARG A 285 26.58 -37.37 12.09
N VAL A 286 26.10 -36.69 11.09
CA VAL A 286 26.36 -36.98 9.66
C VAL A 286 27.77 -36.52 9.25
N ASN A 287 28.33 -35.54 9.97
CA ASN A 287 29.67 -34.96 9.77
C ASN A 287 29.89 -34.35 8.38
N ILE A 288 28.85 -33.69 7.80
CA ILE A 288 28.98 -32.93 6.56
C ILE A 288 29.21 -31.47 6.93
N LYS A 289 30.46 -31.02 6.77
CA LYS A 289 30.92 -29.67 7.16
C LYS A 289 30.11 -28.58 6.50
N GLN A 290 29.76 -28.72 5.22
CA GLN A 290 29.03 -27.68 4.46
C GLN A 290 27.61 -27.50 4.95
N GLN A 291 26.86 -28.60 5.22
CA GLN A 291 25.51 -28.48 5.80
C GLN A 291 25.57 -27.81 7.19
N LYS A 292 26.53 -28.20 8.01
CA LYS A 292 26.71 -27.60 9.34
C LYS A 292 27.01 -26.11 9.25
N LEU A 293 27.86 -25.69 8.33
CA LEU A 293 28.19 -24.28 8.07
C LEU A 293 26.94 -23.48 7.68
N GLN A 294 26.18 -24.02 6.73
CA GLN A 294 24.97 -23.35 6.23
C GLN A 294 23.90 -23.18 7.32
N ILE A 295 23.71 -24.21 8.16
CA ILE A 295 22.74 -24.16 9.26
C ILE A 295 23.16 -23.11 10.29
N ILE A 296 24.45 -23.16 10.75
CA ILE A 296 24.94 -22.22 11.76
C ILE A 296 24.93 -20.78 11.23
N TYR A 297 25.29 -20.59 9.95
CA TYR A 297 25.19 -19.27 9.31
C TYR A 297 23.76 -18.72 9.37
N ASN A 298 22.75 -19.49 8.95
CA ASN A 298 21.36 -19.04 8.95
C ASN A 298 20.82 -18.85 10.38
N TYR A 299 21.29 -19.64 11.32
CA TYR A 299 20.97 -19.43 12.72
C TYR A 299 21.57 -18.11 13.23
N THR A 300 22.86 -17.86 12.94
CA THR A 300 23.54 -16.60 13.26
C THR A 300 22.79 -15.40 12.66
N TRP A 301 22.41 -15.51 11.39
CA TRP A 301 21.69 -14.49 10.67
C TRP A 301 20.30 -14.22 11.27
N THR A 302 19.62 -15.28 11.75
CA THR A 302 18.33 -15.21 12.45
C THR A 302 18.44 -14.47 13.78
N GLU A 303 19.50 -14.72 14.56
CA GLU A 303 19.75 -14.03 15.83
C GLU A 303 19.86 -12.52 15.66
N TYR A 304 20.47 -12.05 14.56
CA TYR A 304 20.58 -10.62 14.28
C TYR A 304 19.27 -10.01 13.74
N TRP A 305 18.70 -10.62 12.70
CA TRP A 305 17.63 -9.98 11.93
C TRP A 305 16.21 -10.23 12.48
N TRP A 306 16.00 -11.33 13.26
CA TRP A 306 14.69 -11.62 13.86
C TRP A 306 14.65 -11.36 15.35
N PHE A 307 15.70 -11.73 16.07
CA PHE A 307 15.70 -11.70 17.54
C PHE A 307 16.50 -10.55 18.13
N GLU A 308 17.30 -9.86 17.31
CA GLU A 308 18.17 -8.74 17.72
C GLU A 308 19.08 -9.12 18.91
N ASP A 309 19.47 -10.39 19.00
CA ASP A 309 20.36 -10.93 20.01
C ASP A 309 21.82 -10.88 19.53
N TYR A 310 22.45 -9.76 19.86
CA TYR A 310 23.82 -9.47 19.41
C TYR A 310 24.89 -10.30 20.10
N GLU A 311 24.64 -10.81 21.32
CA GLU A 311 25.59 -11.70 22.03
C GLU A 311 25.59 -13.08 21.40
N SER A 312 24.41 -13.66 21.16
CA SER A 312 24.25 -14.94 20.44
C SER A 312 24.80 -14.85 19.03
N PHE A 313 24.53 -13.73 18.32
CA PHE A 313 25.09 -13.48 16.99
C PHE A 313 26.63 -13.54 17.01
N ASN A 314 27.28 -12.80 17.91
CA ASN A 314 28.75 -12.75 17.98
C ASN A 314 29.35 -14.10 18.38
N TYR A 315 28.68 -14.84 19.25
CA TYR A 315 29.09 -16.20 19.63
C TYR A 315 29.00 -17.16 18.43
N LEU A 316 27.92 -17.20 17.72
CA LEU A 316 27.70 -18.05 16.56
C LEU A 316 28.59 -17.66 15.38
N TYR A 317 28.92 -16.39 15.21
CA TYR A 317 29.90 -15.91 14.24
C TYR A 317 31.22 -16.68 14.36
N ASN A 318 31.75 -16.86 15.57
CA ASN A 318 33.00 -17.60 15.79
C ASN A 318 32.90 -19.06 15.31
N LYS A 319 31.73 -19.69 15.46
CA LYS A 319 31.52 -21.04 14.94
C LYS A 319 31.49 -21.08 13.40
N VAL A 320 30.89 -20.07 12.77
CA VAL A 320 30.91 -19.93 11.31
C VAL A 320 32.35 -19.72 10.82
N GLU A 321 33.12 -18.85 11.48
CA GLU A 321 34.54 -18.59 11.15
C GLU A 321 35.37 -19.87 11.21
N GLU A 322 35.26 -20.65 12.30
CA GLU A 322 35.98 -21.94 12.45
C GLU A 322 35.64 -22.92 11.33
N LEU A 323 34.38 -22.97 10.89
CA LEU A 323 33.94 -23.86 9.82
C LEU A 323 34.31 -23.34 8.43
N ALA A 324 34.29 -22.04 8.19
CA ALA A 324 34.55 -21.46 6.86
C ALA A 324 36.05 -21.47 6.52
N ILE A 325 36.92 -21.16 7.49
CA ILE A 325 38.37 -21.11 7.27
C ILE A 325 38.89 -22.41 6.66
N GLY A 326 39.78 -22.27 5.65
CA GLY A 326 40.38 -23.37 4.92
C GLY A 326 39.45 -24.04 3.90
N SER A 327 38.25 -23.54 3.69
CA SER A 327 37.37 -24.04 2.63
C SER A 327 38.00 -23.82 1.26
N THR A 328 37.64 -24.71 0.33
CA THR A 328 38.01 -24.57 -1.09
C THR A 328 36.92 -23.90 -1.92
N GLN A 329 35.81 -23.56 -1.33
CA GLN A 329 34.66 -22.89 -1.95
C GLN A 329 34.60 -21.44 -1.50
N THR A 330 34.46 -20.52 -2.45
CA THR A 330 34.31 -19.09 -2.16
C THR A 330 32.98 -18.79 -1.43
N ASP A 331 31.94 -19.55 -1.75
CA ASP A 331 30.63 -19.40 -1.09
C ASP A 331 30.74 -19.49 0.44
N ASP A 332 31.55 -20.41 0.95
CA ASP A 332 31.73 -20.58 2.39
C ASP A 332 32.38 -19.36 3.06
N ILE A 333 33.33 -18.72 2.37
CA ILE A 333 33.99 -17.48 2.85
C ILE A 333 33.08 -16.24 2.64
N GLU A 334 32.24 -16.26 1.61
CA GLU A 334 31.23 -15.23 1.38
C GLU A 334 30.22 -15.17 2.52
N LEU A 335 29.75 -16.33 3.03
CA LEU A 335 28.89 -16.38 4.21
C LEU A 335 29.53 -15.66 5.41
N LEU A 336 30.83 -15.91 5.63
CA LEU A 336 31.58 -15.26 6.72
C LEU A 336 31.76 -13.76 6.47
N ALA A 337 32.01 -13.34 5.23
CA ALA A 337 32.11 -11.93 4.86
C ALA A 337 30.78 -11.17 5.09
N ASN A 338 29.67 -11.79 4.72
CA ASN A 338 28.33 -11.22 4.96
C ASN A 338 28.07 -11.01 6.46
N LEU A 339 28.42 -11.97 7.31
CA LEU A 339 28.31 -11.81 8.75
C LEU A 339 29.24 -10.72 9.30
N TRP A 340 30.43 -10.57 8.72
CA TRP A 340 31.35 -9.48 9.11
C TRP A 340 30.77 -8.10 8.79
N GLU A 341 30.11 -7.92 7.64
CA GLU A 341 29.46 -6.67 7.29
C GLU A 341 28.30 -6.33 8.26
N ILE A 342 27.54 -7.34 8.66
CA ILE A 342 26.49 -7.20 9.67
C ILE A 342 27.12 -6.81 11.02
N LEU A 343 28.18 -7.49 11.43
CA LEU A 343 28.90 -7.20 12.66
C LEU A 343 29.48 -5.79 12.68
N ASN A 344 30.06 -5.35 11.56
CA ASN A 344 30.57 -3.99 11.40
C ASN A 344 29.45 -2.96 11.56
N THR A 345 28.28 -3.20 10.96
CA THR A 345 27.09 -2.35 11.12
C THR A 345 26.62 -2.31 12.60
N ALA A 346 26.60 -3.47 13.27
CA ALA A 346 26.22 -3.56 14.69
C ALA A 346 27.15 -2.76 15.61
N VAL A 347 28.46 -2.81 15.33
CA VAL A 347 29.45 -2.02 16.07
C VAL A 347 29.25 -0.52 15.86
N GLN A 348 28.97 -0.10 14.63
CA GLN A 348 28.75 1.32 14.33
C GLN A 348 27.48 1.87 14.97
N LYS A 349 26.43 1.05 15.04
CA LYS A 349 25.19 1.39 15.77
C LYS A 349 25.37 1.32 17.30
N GLY A 350 26.51 0.85 17.79
CA GLY A 350 26.77 0.69 19.22
C GLY A 350 26.05 -0.51 19.85
N SER A 351 25.49 -1.40 19.05
CA SER A 351 24.82 -2.63 19.53
C SER A 351 25.82 -3.68 20.05
N ILE A 352 27.03 -3.67 19.49
CA ILE A 352 28.16 -4.53 19.93
C ILE A 352 29.37 -3.65 20.18
N LYS A 353 30.12 -3.91 21.24
CA LYS A 353 31.36 -3.19 21.53
C LYS A 353 32.45 -3.55 20.54
N ALA A 354 33.23 -2.57 20.11
CA ALA A 354 34.31 -2.78 19.14
C ALA A 354 35.37 -3.78 19.65
N GLU A 355 35.58 -3.83 20.97
CA GLU A 355 36.53 -4.74 21.64
C GLU A 355 36.07 -6.20 21.52
N ASP A 356 34.75 -6.46 21.59
CA ASP A 356 34.17 -7.80 21.51
C ASP A 356 34.08 -8.31 20.07
N ALA A 357 34.01 -7.37 19.11
CA ALA A 357 33.85 -7.68 17.69
C ALA A 357 35.16 -8.03 16.97
N ASP A 358 36.29 -7.48 17.40
CA ASP A 358 37.63 -7.60 16.79
C ASP A 358 37.64 -7.51 15.25
N LEU A 359 36.93 -6.51 14.73
CA LEU A 359 36.70 -6.33 13.28
C LEU A 359 37.98 -6.34 12.44
N PRO A 360 39.10 -5.68 12.88
CA PRO A 360 40.33 -5.65 12.08
C PRO A 360 41.00 -7.02 11.92
N LYS A 361 40.92 -7.87 12.94
CA LYS A 361 41.46 -9.23 12.87
C LYS A 361 40.61 -10.09 11.95
N ARG A 362 39.28 -10.04 12.12
CA ARG A 362 38.33 -10.83 11.34
C ARG A 362 38.40 -10.53 9.85
N VAL A 363 38.39 -9.27 9.45
CA VAL A 363 38.48 -8.90 8.02
C VAL A 363 39.81 -9.31 7.39
N ARG A 364 40.91 -9.26 8.17
CA ARG A 364 42.19 -9.73 7.69
C ARG A 364 42.16 -11.24 7.37
N ILE A 365 41.59 -12.06 8.26
CA ILE A 365 41.42 -13.51 8.04
C ILE A 365 40.59 -13.77 6.79
N ILE A 366 39.44 -13.06 6.63
CA ILE A 366 38.58 -13.20 5.46
C ILE A 366 39.37 -12.85 4.17
N LYS A 367 40.09 -11.75 4.18
CA LYS A 367 40.88 -11.30 3.01
C LYS A 367 42.03 -12.27 2.70
N GLU A 368 42.68 -12.86 3.69
CA GLU A 368 43.71 -13.90 3.49
C GLU A 368 43.14 -15.15 2.81
N GLU A 369 41.97 -15.64 3.25
CA GLU A 369 41.29 -16.77 2.64
C GLU A 369 40.79 -16.45 1.21
N LEU A 370 40.15 -15.28 1.00
CA LEU A 370 39.71 -14.88 -0.33
C LEU A 370 40.87 -14.68 -1.31
N ASN A 371 41.99 -14.13 -0.85
CA ASN A 371 43.21 -14.03 -1.70
C ASN A 371 43.76 -15.39 -2.10
N ARG A 372 43.72 -16.36 -1.18
CA ARG A 372 44.12 -17.74 -1.49
C ARG A 372 43.24 -18.33 -2.60
N LEU A 373 41.92 -18.15 -2.51
CA LEU A 373 40.95 -18.64 -3.49
C LEU A 373 41.02 -17.87 -4.82
N ALA A 374 41.23 -16.56 -4.78
CA ALA A 374 41.34 -15.70 -5.95
C ALA A 374 42.51 -16.07 -6.90
N ASN A 375 43.52 -16.74 -6.38
CA ASN A 375 44.69 -17.20 -7.15
C ASN A 375 44.56 -18.67 -7.60
N ASP A 376 43.41 -19.32 -7.44
CA ASP A 376 43.20 -20.70 -7.86
C ASP A 376 42.83 -20.76 -9.36
N GLU A 377 43.83 -20.92 -10.19
CA GLU A 377 43.68 -21.02 -11.68
C GLU A 377 42.89 -22.29 -12.11
N GLN A 378 42.81 -23.32 -11.26
CA GLN A 378 42.08 -24.55 -11.60
C GLN A 378 40.58 -24.39 -11.49
N ARG A 379 40.09 -23.38 -10.74
CA ARG A 379 38.67 -23.09 -10.51
C ARG A 379 38.33 -21.63 -10.84
N PRO A 380 38.31 -21.27 -12.13
CA PRO A 380 38.19 -19.85 -12.55
C PRO A 380 36.90 -19.17 -12.12
N ASN A 381 35.75 -19.89 -12.03
CA ASN A 381 34.50 -19.33 -11.51
C ASN A 381 34.66 -18.95 -10.04
N ASN A 382 35.16 -19.87 -9.24
CA ASN A 382 35.40 -19.70 -7.81
C ASN A 382 36.45 -18.60 -7.54
N ALA A 383 37.52 -18.55 -8.34
CA ALA A 383 38.54 -17.52 -8.22
C ALA A 383 37.99 -16.10 -8.57
N LEU A 384 37.16 -15.99 -9.62
CA LEU A 384 36.55 -14.71 -9.96
C LEU A 384 35.54 -14.24 -8.89
N GLN A 385 34.79 -15.15 -8.29
CA GLN A 385 33.90 -14.83 -7.19
C GLN A 385 34.70 -14.36 -5.95
N ALA A 386 35.83 -15.00 -5.64
CA ALA A 386 36.71 -14.54 -4.56
C ALA A 386 37.28 -13.13 -4.83
N GLN A 387 37.68 -12.83 -6.07
CA GLN A 387 38.08 -11.47 -6.47
C GLN A 387 36.94 -10.45 -6.30
N THR A 388 35.71 -10.85 -6.61
CA THR A 388 34.53 -10.00 -6.44
C THR A 388 34.29 -9.67 -4.96
N ASN A 389 34.33 -10.68 -4.11
CA ASN A 389 34.12 -10.50 -2.67
C ASN A 389 35.23 -9.66 -2.01
N LEU A 390 36.48 -9.78 -2.47
CA LEU A 390 37.56 -8.87 -2.06
C LEU A 390 37.24 -7.41 -2.40
N LEU A 391 36.75 -7.15 -3.62
CA LEU A 391 36.40 -5.79 -4.05
C LEU A 391 35.21 -5.24 -3.25
N PHE A 392 34.23 -6.05 -2.86
CA PHE A 392 33.12 -5.60 -2.01
C PHE A 392 33.61 -5.24 -0.60
N LEU A 393 34.49 -6.06 0.00
CA LEU A 393 35.09 -5.73 1.29
C LEU A 393 35.94 -4.43 1.21
N ASP A 394 36.73 -4.26 0.15
CA ASP A 394 37.51 -3.05 -0.07
C ASP A 394 36.62 -1.83 -0.29
N LEU A 395 35.47 -2.00 -0.98
CA LEU A 395 34.47 -0.96 -1.17
C LEU A 395 33.84 -0.53 0.15
N THR A 396 33.43 -1.50 0.96
CA THR A 396 32.87 -1.28 2.29
C THR A 396 33.87 -0.50 3.16
N GLU A 397 35.14 -0.93 3.23
CA GLU A 397 36.17 -0.22 3.97
C GLU A 397 36.43 1.20 3.43
N ALA A 398 36.47 1.39 2.10
CA ALA A 398 36.69 2.69 1.48
C ALA A 398 35.53 3.66 1.80
N LEU A 399 34.29 3.18 1.74
CA LEU A 399 33.11 3.98 2.09
C LEU A 399 33.16 4.44 3.55
N PHE A 400 33.49 3.53 4.48
CA PHE A 400 33.62 3.89 5.89
C PHE A 400 34.77 4.87 6.17
N GLN A 401 35.87 4.71 5.47
CA GLN A 401 37.02 5.59 5.61
C GLN A 401 36.91 6.87 4.77
N LYS A 402 35.79 7.05 4.05
CA LYS A 402 35.55 8.18 3.11
C LYS A 402 36.67 8.35 2.08
N LYS A 403 37.22 7.24 1.61
CA LYS A 403 38.22 7.18 0.53
C LYS A 403 37.56 7.13 -0.84
N SER A 404 38.33 7.44 -1.91
CA SER A 404 37.84 7.26 -3.29
C SER A 404 37.56 5.80 -3.59
N THR A 405 36.43 5.54 -4.21
CA THR A 405 35.96 4.22 -4.64
C THR A 405 36.16 3.97 -6.14
N ASP A 406 36.65 4.96 -6.89
CA ASP A 406 36.71 4.94 -8.36
C ASP A 406 37.47 3.73 -8.90
N LEU A 407 38.64 3.44 -8.33
CA LEU A 407 39.46 2.29 -8.73
C LEU A 407 38.75 0.95 -8.48
N ILE A 408 38.03 0.86 -7.36
CA ILE A 408 37.27 -0.36 -7.01
C ILE A 408 36.14 -0.56 -8.02
N LEU A 409 35.40 0.50 -8.35
CA LEU A 409 34.35 0.46 -9.37
C LEU A 409 34.91 0.10 -10.77
N ASP A 410 36.08 0.61 -11.13
CA ASP A 410 36.78 0.23 -12.38
C ASP A 410 37.20 -1.26 -12.37
N ASN A 411 37.67 -1.78 -11.24
CA ASN A 411 38.01 -3.19 -11.12
C ASN A 411 36.75 -4.10 -11.18
N LEU A 412 35.63 -3.66 -10.61
CA LEU A 412 34.35 -4.39 -10.72
C LEU A 412 33.90 -4.47 -12.19
N LYS A 413 34.09 -3.43 -13.00
CA LYS A 413 33.83 -3.51 -14.46
C LYS A 413 34.62 -4.64 -15.14
N GLU A 414 35.87 -4.81 -14.77
CA GLU A 414 36.71 -5.91 -15.32
C GLU A 414 36.25 -7.29 -14.86
N ILE A 415 35.76 -7.39 -13.61
CA ILE A 415 35.13 -8.63 -13.09
C ILE A 415 33.92 -9.01 -13.96
N PHE A 416 33.00 -8.07 -14.20
CA PHE A 416 31.83 -8.35 -15.04
C PHE A 416 32.20 -8.74 -16.47
N ARG A 417 33.17 -8.12 -17.07
CA ARG A 417 33.67 -8.51 -18.43
C ARG A 417 34.24 -9.94 -18.43
N LYS A 418 35.03 -10.29 -17.41
CA LYS A 418 35.56 -11.66 -17.24
C LYS A 418 34.47 -12.70 -17.01
N SER A 419 33.41 -12.33 -16.30
CA SER A 419 32.32 -13.24 -15.97
C SER A 419 31.52 -13.69 -17.20
N GLU A 420 31.59 -12.96 -18.33
CA GLU A 420 30.84 -13.31 -19.55
C GLU A 420 31.15 -14.72 -20.06
N GLY A 421 32.37 -15.20 -19.87
CA GLY A 421 32.80 -16.56 -20.25
C GLY A 421 32.66 -17.64 -19.16
N LEU A 422 32.20 -17.29 -17.97
CA LEU A 422 32.18 -18.18 -16.79
C LEU A 422 30.77 -18.53 -16.36
N SER A 423 30.23 -19.67 -16.81
CA SER A 423 28.83 -20.05 -16.67
C SER A 423 28.35 -20.22 -15.22
N GLU A 424 29.22 -20.66 -14.32
CA GLU A 424 28.89 -20.89 -12.90
C GLU A 424 29.13 -19.67 -12.02
N TYR A 425 29.64 -18.56 -12.58
CA TYR A 425 29.77 -17.33 -11.81
C TYR A 425 28.38 -16.78 -11.43
N PRO A 426 28.15 -16.42 -10.14
CA PRO A 426 26.84 -16.06 -9.62
C PRO A 426 26.41 -14.63 -10.03
N ILE A 427 26.23 -14.42 -11.33
CA ILE A 427 25.99 -13.08 -11.89
C ILE A 427 24.72 -12.45 -11.32
N SER A 428 23.64 -13.20 -11.12
CA SER A 428 22.36 -12.64 -10.64
C SER A 428 22.49 -12.07 -9.23
N THR A 429 23.23 -12.75 -8.36
CA THR A 429 23.51 -12.30 -6.98
C THR A 429 24.39 -11.04 -7.01
N THR A 430 25.46 -11.06 -7.80
CA THR A 430 26.39 -9.93 -7.93
C THR A 430 25.68 -8.69 -8.49
N VAL A 431 24.81 -8.85 -9.50
CA VAL A 431 23.99 -7.76 -10.06
C VAL A 431 23.08 -7.14 -9.00
N LYS A 432 22.43 -7.96 -8.14
CA LYS A 432 21.59 -7.45 -7.04
C LYS A 432 22.40 -6.60 -6.06
N ILE A 433 23.59 -7.06 -5.66
CA ILE A 433 24.48 -6.30 -4.79
C ILE A 433 24.85 -4.95 -5.42
N ILE A 434 25.26 -4.96 -6.71
CA ILE A 434 25.56 -3.70 -7.41
C ILE A 434 24.33 -2.77 -7.46
N GLN A 435 23.13 -3.30 -7.70
CA GLN A 435 21.91 -2.49 -7.68
C GLN A 435 21.69 -1.84 -6.29
N GLU A 436 21.85 -2.58 -5.21
CA GLU A 436 21.66 -2.05 -3.85
C GLU A 436 22.66 -0.95 -3.50
N LEU A 437 23.89 -1.05 -3.99
CA LEU A 437 24.91 -0.02 -3.82
C LEU A 437 24.57 1.31 -4.52
N GLY A 438 23.65 1.32 -5.47
CA GLY A 438 23.35 2.50 -6.29
C GLY A 438 22.85 3.72 -5.51
N ASP A 439 22.22 3.53 -4.36
CA ASP A 439 21.79 4.63 -3.48
C ASP A 439 22.98 5.36 -2.84
N LEU A 440 24.13 4.67 -2.69
CA LEU A 440 25.36 5.26 -2.19
C LEU A 440 26.09 6.06 -3.27
N PHE A 441 25.75 5.84 -4.55
CA PHE A 441 26.39 6.46 -5.71
C PHE A 441 25.43 7.25 -6.60
N PRO A 442 24.66 8.21 -6.06
CA PRO A 442 23.66 8.93 -6.84
C PRO A 442 24.28 9.84 -7.91
N ASN A 443 25.54 10.25 -7.71
CA ASN A 443 26.26 11.23 -8.53
C ASN A 443 27.59 10.71 -9.08
N SER A 444 27.79 9.41 -9.15
CA SER A 444 29.07 8.83 -9.59
C SER A 444 29.02 8.41 -11.04
N PRO A 445 29.74 9.11 -11.96
CA PRO A 445 29.88 8.64 -13.34
C PRO A 445 30.53 7.26 -13.44
N LYS A 446 31.44 6.94 -12.51
CA LYS A 446 32.07 5.62 -12.46
C LYS A 446 31.12 4.50 -12.15
N TYR A 447 30.16 4.77 -11.27
CA TYR A 447 29.09 3.81 -11.00
C TYR A 447 28.17 3.64 -12.23
N ASP A 448 27.82 4.71 -12.93
CA ASP A 448 27.00 4.63 -14.14
C ASP A 448 27.75 3.85 -15.27
N GLU A 449 29.08 4.04 -15.42
CA GLU A 449 29.89 3.22 -16.31
C GLU A 449 29.93 1.73 -15.93
N LEU A 450 30.00 1.43 -14.63
CA LEU A 450 29.89 0.05 -14.13
C LEU A 450 28.54 -0.53 -14.48
N LEU A 451 27.45 0.22 -14.24
CA LEU A 451 26.09 -0.22 -14.50
C LEU A 451 25.86 -0.52 -15.99
N ASP A 452 26.43 0.28 -16.90
CA ASP A 452 26.34 0.00 -18.34
C ASP A 452 27.01 -1.34 -18.69
N VAL A 453 28.16 -1.67 -18.09
CA VAL A 453 28.80 -2.98 -18.27
C VAL A 453 27.95 -4.10 -17.67
N VAL A 454 27.38 -3.89 -16.49
CA VAL A 454 26.46 -4.85 -15.85
C VAL A 454 25.26 -5.12 -16.76
N ILE A 455 24.66 -4.09 -17.34
CA ILE A 455 23.53 -4.22 -18.27
C ILE A 455 23.92 -5.08 -19.47
N ASP A 456 25.05 -4.78 -20.13
CA ASP A 456 25.51 -5.49 -21.32
C ASP A 456 25.76 -6.98 -21.02
N VAL A 457 26.39 -7.29 -19.90
CA VAL A 457 26.68 -8.68 -19.50
C VAL A 457 25.40 -9.40 -19.09
N THR A 458 24.49 -8.72 -18.36
CA THR A 458 23.19 -9.29 -17.95
C THR A 458 22.35 -9.62 -19.18
N GLU A 459 22.32 -8.76 -20.21
CA GLU A 459 21.58 -8.99 -21.44
C GLU A 459 22.05 -10.24 -22.19
N LYS A 460 23.36 -10.50 -22.19
CA LYS A 460 23.95 -11.68 -22.83
C LYS A 460 23.74 -12.97 -22.04
N ARG A 461 23.71 -12.89 -20.73
CA ARG A 461 23.71 -14.08 -19.85
C ARG A 461 22.36 -14.45 -19.25
N THR A 462 21.40 -13.53 -19.23
CA THR A 462 20.09 -13.74 -18.60
C THR A 462 18.95 -13.41 -19.58
N SER A 463 18.08 -12.48 -19.22
CA SER A 463 16.94 -12.09 -20.06
C SER A 463 16.81 -10.56 -20.14
N GLU A 464 16.13 -10.11 -21.19
CA GLU A 464 15.78 -8.69 -21.31
C GLU A 464 14.98 -8.15 -20.12
N GLY A 465 14.09 -8.96 -19.52
CA GLY A 465 13.33 -8.57 -18.34
C GLY A 465 14.22 -8.28 -17.14
N GLN A 466 15.27 -9.09 -16.92
CA GLN A 466 16.25 -8.83 -15.87
C GLN A 466 17.00 -7.51 -16.09
N VAL A 467 17.39 -7.20 -17.33
CA VAL A 467 17.92 -5.88 -17.68
C VAL A 467 16.93 -4.77 -17.37
N GLY A 468 15.64 -5.00 -17.67
CA GLY A 468 14.56 -4.07 -17.33
C GLY A 468 14.49 -3.77 -15.83
N LEU A 469 14.66 -4.78 -14.99
CA LEU A 469 14.68 -4.61 -13.52
C LEU A 469 15.89 -3.79 -13.06
N VAL A 470 17.07 -4.02 -13.62
CA VAL A 470 18.30 -3.23 -13.33
C VAL A 470 18.07 -1.75 -13.66
N LEU A 471 17.54 -1.48 -14.86
CA LEU A 471 17.25 -0.11 -15.31
C LEU A 471 16.17 0.57 -14.45
N LEU A 472 15.13 -0.17 -14.08
CA LEU A 472 14.04 0.35 -13.22
C LEU A 472 14.57 0.75 -11.84
N GLU A 473 15.41 -0.10 -11.23
CA GLU A 473 15.97 0.21 -9.90
C GLU A 473 16.88 1.45 -9.97
N ARG A 474 17.73 1.56 -11.00
CA ARG A 474 18.53 2.79 -11.19
C ARG A 474 17.63 4.02 -11.35
N GLY A 475 16.54 3.91 -12.10
CA GLY A 475 15.56 4.99 -12.24
C GLY A 475 14.95 5.41 -10.90
N LYS A 476 14.60 4.46 -10.04
CA LYS A 476 14.11 4.73 -8.68
C LYS A 476 15.14 5.49 -7.83
N GLN A 477 16.41 5.07 -7.89
CA GLN A 477 17.53 5.74 -7.20
C GLN A 477 17.70 7.18 -7.68
N GLN A 478 17.57 7.43 -8.98
CA GLN A 478 17.64 8.77 -9.54
C GLN A 478 16.46 9.65 -9.12
N ILE A 479 15.25 9.08 -8.98
CA ILE A 479 14.08 9.79 -8.39
C ILE A 479 14.37 10.18 -6.94
N ARG A 480 14.82 9.24 -6.10
CA ARG A 480 15.19 9.50 -4.69
C ARG A 480 16.22 10.63 -4.58
N SER A 481 17.13 10.68 -5.53
CA SER A 481 18.18 11.72 -5.63
C SER A 481 17.73 13.00 -6.34
N LYS A 482 16.43 13.13 -6.71
CA LYS A 482 15.83 14.26 -7.42
C LYS A 482 16.45 14.54 -8.81
N LYS A 483 17.03 13.53 -9.43
CA LYS A 483 17.62 13.59 -10.77
C LYS A 483 16.62 13.08 -11.80
N TYR A 484 15.55 13.79 -11.99
CA TYR A 484 14.39 13.34 -12.73
C TYR A 484 14.65 13.10 -14.21
N TYR A 485 15.53 13.88 -14.87
CA TYR A 485 15.88 13.63 -16.28
C TYR A 485 16.65 12.31 -16.47
N GLU A 486 17.57 12.00 -15.56
CA GLU A 486 18.27 10.71 -15.59
C GLU A 486 17.30 9.56 -15.25
N ALA A 487 16.39 9.79 -14.30
CA ALA A 487 15.34 8.83 -13.99
C ALA A 487 14.47 8.49 -15.22
N ILE A 488 14.01 9.52 -15.96
CA ILE A 488 13.23 9.34 -17.19
C ILE A 488 14.01 8.50 -18.21
N LYS A 489 15.31 8.75 -18.37
CA LYS A 489 16.18 8.00 -19.29
C LYS A 489 16.26 6.51 -18.93
N TYR A 490 16.53 6.19 -17.67
CA TYR A 490 16.63 4.81 -17.19
C TYR A 490 15.28 4.09 -17.20
N ILE A 491 14.24 4.74 -16.67
CA ILE A 491 12.89 4.15 -16.59
C ILE A 491 12.29 3.97 -17.99
N GLY A 492 12.50 4.93 -18.91
CA GLY A 492 12.03 4.79 -20.28
C GLY A 492 12.66 3.59 -21.00
N ARG A 493 13.96 3.32 -20.78
CA ARG A 493 14.61 2.09 -21.28
C ARG A 493 14.04 0.84 -20.62
N ALA A 494 13.75 0.89 -19.31
CA ALA A 494 13.17 -0.21 -18.57
C ALA A 494 11.79 -0.61 -19.11
N GLN A 495 10.94 0.35 -19.45
CA GLN A 495 9.59 0.11 -19.96
C GLN A 495 9.59 -0.83 -21.18
N PHE A 496 10.52 -0.65 -22.12
CA PHE A 496 10.61 -1.52 -23.29
C PHE A 496 11.02 -2.96 -22.95
N LYS A 497 11.92 -3.12 -21.97
CA LYS A 497 12.43 -4.42 -21.57
C LYS A 497 11.45 -5.19 -20.68
N LEU A 498 10.60 -4.47 -19.94
CA LEU A 498 9.60 -5.00 -19.02
C LEU A 498 8.22 -5.22 -19.68
N ALA A 499 8.01 -4.83 -20.92
CA ALA A 499 6.74 -4.97 -21.63
C ALA A 499 6.46 -6.43 -22.01
N LYS A 500 6.37 -7.31 -20.99
CA LYS A 500 6.09 -8.74 -21.09
C LYS A 500 5.15 -9.12 -19.95
N ASP A 501 4.27 -10.10 -20.18
CA ASP A 501 3.26 -10.54 -19.20
C ASP A 501 3.87 -10.93 -17.85
N GLU A 502 5.08 -11.53 -17.86
CA GLU A 502 5.82 -11.96 -16.66
C GLU A 502 6.24 -10.78 -15.75
N TYR A 503 6.34 -9.57 -16.30
CA TYR A 503 6.79 -8.35 -15.61
C TYR A 503 5.72 -7.25 -15.59
N GLU A 504 4.45 -7.60 -15.70
CA GLU A 504 3.35 -6.63 -15.78
C GLU A 504 3.34 -5.65 -14.60
N SER A 505 3.59 -6.13 -13.38
CA SER A 505 3.63 -5.30 -12.16
C SER A 505 4.76 -4.26 -12.20
N GLU A 506 5.96 -4.70 -12.60
CA GLU A 506 7.14 -3.86 -12.72
C GLU A 506 7.01 -2.88 -13.89
N TRP A 507 6.37 -3.32 -14.97
CA TRP A 507 6.06 -2.45 -16.11
C TRP A 507 5.10 -1.33 -15.72
N ILE A 508 3.99 -1.62 -15.03
CA ILE A 508 3.07 -0.60 -14.50
C ILE A 508 3.81 0.34 -13.53
N THR A 509 4.62 -0.21 -12.63
CA THR A 509 5.45 0.58 -11.73
C THR A 509 6.35 1.54 -12.50
N SER A 510 6.98 1.08 -13.58
CA SER A 510 7.86 1.92 -14.42
C SER A 510 7.10 3.06 -15.08
N ILE A 511 5.87 2.81 -15.55
CA ILE A 511 4.99 3.83 -16.13
C ILE A 511 4.64 4.91 -15.11
N VAL A 512 4.22 4.51 -13.91
CA VAL A 512 3.86 5.45 -12.84
C VAL A 512 5.04 6.31 -12.43
N LEU A 513 6.21 5.68 -12.19
CA LEU A 513 7.42 6.40 -11.79
C LEU A 513 7.93 7.35 -12.88
N CYS A 514 7.82 6.96 -14.16
CA CYS A 514 8.12 7.84 -15.27
C CYS A 514 7.16 9.05 -15.32
N GLY A 515 5.87 8.82 -15.06
CA GLY A 515 4.87 9.88 -14.91
C GLY A 515 5.23 10.86 -13.80
N ILE A 516 5.65 10.35 -12.64
CA ILE A 516 6.12 11.17 -11.51
C ILE A 516 7.35 12.01 -11.92
N ALA A 517 8.34 11.38 -12.55
CA ALA A 517 9.55 12.09 -12.99
C ALA A 517 9.25 13.19 -14.04
N TYR A 518 8.32 12.93 -14.97
CA TYR A 518 7.86 13.95 -15.93
C TYR A 518 7.15 15.11 -15.25
N GLU A 519 6.33 14.84 -14.23
CA GLU A 519 5.63 15.88 -13.47
C GLU A 519 6.61 16.81 -12.75
N GLU A 520 7.64 16.25 -12.11
CA GLU A 520 8.66 16.98 -11.36
C GLU A 520 9.51 17.92 -12.25
N VAL A 521 9.67 17.60 -13.54
CA VAL A 521 10.35 18.45 -14.50
C VAL A 521 9.40 19.35 -15.32
N GLY A 522 8.12 19.40 -14.95
CA GLY A 522 7.12 20.25 -15.58
C GLY A 522 6.57 19.74 -16.92
N LEU A 523 6.86 18.51 -17.32
CA LEU A 523 6.35 17.89 -18.54
C LEU A 523 4.99 17.24 -18.29
N PHE A 524 4.00 18.05 -17.90
CA PHE A 524 2.69 17.59 -17.40
C PHE A 524 1.91 16.74 -18.40
N TRP A 525 2.00 17.01 -19.70
CA TRP A 525 1.34 16.19 -20.71
C TRP A 525 1.92 14.77 -20.81
N ALA A 526 3.24 14.63 -20.67
CA ALA A 526 3.89 13.33 -20.65
C ALA A 526 3.55 12.57 -19.35
N ALA A 527 3.55 13.27 -18.21
CA ALA A 527 3.13 12.73 -16.93
C ALA A 527 1.69 12.20 -17.02
N ARG A 528 0.77 13.01 -17.56
CA ARG A 528 -0.63 12.64 -17.76
C ARG A 528 -0.79 11.39 -18.63
N ALA A 529 -0.05 11.30 -19.74
CA ALA A 529 -0.14 10.14 -20.64
C ALA A 529 0.27 8.84 -19.92
N ASN A 530 1.35 8.88 -19.13
CA ASN A 530 1.81 7.75 -18.35
C ASN A 530 0.76 7.33 -17.28
N LEU A 531 0.22 8.29 -16.51
CA LEU A 531 -0.78 7.98 -15.49
C LEU A 531 -2.10 7.47 -16.08
N LEU A 532 -2.51 7.98 -17.25
CA LEU A 532 -3.68 7.44 -17.97
C LEU A 532 -3.47 5.99 -18.36
N MET A 533 -2.26 5.63 -18.82
CA MET A 533 -1.94 4.24 -19.20
C MET A 533 -1.98 3.32 -17.97
N ALA A 534 -1.39 3.74 -16.84
CA ALA A 534 -1.44 2.99 -15.59
C ALA A 534 -2.89 2.83 -15.08
N THR A 535 -3.69 3.90 -15.14
CA THR A 535 -5.10 3.89 -14.74
C THR A 535 -5.92 2.95 -15.63
N SER A 536 -5.72 3.03 -16.95
CA SER A 536 -6.41 2.14 -17.91
C SER A 536 -6.11 0.67 -17.64
N GLN A 537 -4.85 0.33 -17.34
CA GLN A 537 -4.49 -1.04 -16.99
C GLN A 537 -5.14 -1.49 -15.69
N ALA A 538 -5.16 -0.63 -14.67
CA ALA A 538 -5.80 -0.93 -13.39
C ALA A 538 -7.31 -1.21 -13.54
N PHE A 539 -8.01 -0.45 -14.38
CA PHE A 539 -9.42 -0.72 -14.68
C PHE A 539 -9.63 -1.94 -15.58
N THR A 540 -8.69 -2.24 -16.46
CA THR A 540 -8.71 -3.48 -17.26
C THR A 540 -8.59 -4.70 -16.34
N ASP A 541 -7.68 -4.66 -15.37
CA ASP A 541 -7.53 -5.72 -14.37
C ASP A 541 -8.80 -5.84 -13.51
N PHE A 542 -9.35 -4.72 -13.05
CA PHE A 542 -10.60 -4.71 -12.31
C PHE A 542 -11.75 -5.33 -13.10
N SER A 543 -11.87 -5.01 -14.40
CA SER A 543 -12.93 -5.58 -15.25
C SER A 543 -12.83 -7.10 -15.43
N LYS A 544 -11.60 -7.65 -15.32
CA LYS A 544 -11.34 -9.10 -15.43
C LYS A 544 -11.51 -9.82 -14.09
N THR A 545 -11.10 -9.21 -13.00
CA THR A 545 -10.96 -9.88 -11.68
C THR A 545 -12.04 -9.49 -10.68
N GLY A 546 -12.76 -8.39 -10.91
CA GLY A 546 -13.65 -7.77 -9.91
C GLY A 546 -12.92 -7.16 -8.71
N ASN A 547 -11.59 -7.20 -8.70
CA ASN A 547 -10.78 -6.73 -7.57
C ASN A 547 -10.12 -5.39 -7.89
N LEU A 548 -10.55 -4.33 -7.22
CA LEU A 548 -9.99 -2.99 -7.38
C LEU A 548 -8.82 -2.80 -6.41
N LYS A 549 -7.65 -2.47 -6.96
CA LYS A 549 -6.42 -2.30 -6.19
C LYS A 549 -6.32 -0.87 -5.62
N THR A 550 -5.90 -0.73 -4.37
CA THR A 550 -5.71 0.56 -3.69
C THR A 550 -4.87 1.59 -4.48
N PRO A 551 -3.78 1.25 -5.18
CA PRO A 551 -3.01 2.21 -5.97
C PRO A 551 -3.82 2.94 -7.05
N THR A 552 -4.93 2.36 -7.53
CA THR A 552 -5.82 2.99 -8.52
C THR A 552 -6.33 4.35 -8.04
N LEU A 553 -6.65 4.46 -6.74
CA LEU A 553 -7.10 5.72 -6.14
C LEU A 553 -6.03 6.82 -6.27
N ARG A 554 -4.76 6.49 -5.98
CA ARG A 554 -3.65 7.44 -6.09
C ARG A 554 -3.39 7.88 -7.53
N TYR A 555 -3.61 7.00 -8.51
CA TYR A 555 -3.47 7.37 -9.93
C TYR A 555 -4.53 8.41 -10.32
N LEU A 556 -5.78 8.23 -9.87
CA LEU A 556 -6.89 9.15 -10.13
C LEU A 556 -6.67 10.52 -9.49
N GLN A 557 -6.27 10.56 -8.21
CA GLN A 557 -5.94 11.79 -7.51
C GLN A 557 -4.83 12.54 -8.24
N ARG A 558 -3.75 11.83 -8.61
CA ARG A 558 -2.65 12.47 -9.33
C ARG A 558 -3.03 12.96 -10.72
N LEU A 559 -3.97 12.28 -11.41
CA LEU A 559 -4.56 12.79 -12.64
C LEU A 559 -5.34 14.08 -12.42
N ALA A 560 -6.14 14.17 -11.35
CA ALA A 560 -6.85 15.40 -11.00
C ALA A 560 -5.86 16.57 -10.80
N TRP A 561 -4.78 16.35 -10.05
CA TRP A 561 -3.71 17.33 -9.86
C TRP A 561 -3.04 17.77 -11.16
N LEU A 562 -2.76 16.85 -12.07
CA LEU A 562 -2.18 17.18 -13.37
C LEU A 562 -3.14 18.00 -14.24
N GLU A 563 -4.43 17.69 -14.20
CA GLU A 563 -5.45 18.48 -14.94
C GLU A 563 -5.59 19.89 -14.35
N ILE A 564 -5.42 20.08 -13.03
CA ILE A 564 -5.31 21.40 -12.40
C ILE A 564 -4.12 22.17 -12.97
N LYS A 565 -2.93 21.52 -13.00
CA LYS A 565 -1.70 22.13 -13.54
C LYS A 565 -1.80 22.45 -15.03
N LEU A 566 -2.61 21.71 -15.77
CA LEU A 566 -2.88 21.90 -17.20
C LEU A 566 -4.05 22.88 -17.47
N GLY A 567 -4.74 23.36 -16.45
CA GLY A 567 -5.90 24.25 -16.59
C GLY A 567 -7.15 23.58 -17.20
N ARG A 568 -7.29 22.26 -17.06
CA ARG A 568 -8.36 21.47 -17.68
C ARG A 568 -9.46 21.12 -16.69
N PHE A 569 -10.15 22.12 -16.17
CA PHE A 569 -11.11 21.99 -15.08
C PHE A 569 -12.24 20.97 -15.29
N PRO A 570 -12.88 20.83 -16.47
CA PRO A 570 -13.88 19.78 -16.67
C PRO A 570 -13.30 18.38 -16.42
N CYS A 571 -12.03 18.15 -16.79
CA CYS A 571 -11.35 16.87 -16.53
C CYS A 571 -11.01 16.69 -15.03
N VAL A 572 -10.66 17.77 -14.33
CA VAL A 572 -10.46 17.74 -12.87
C VAL A 572 -11.69 17.19 -12.17
N LEU A 573 -12.87 17.78 -12.45
CA LEU A 573 -14.12 17.35 -11.83
C LEU A 573 -14.43 15.88 -12.12
N SER A 574 -14.19 15.43 -13.36
CA SER A 574 -14.40 14.03 -13.75
C SER A 574 -13.49 13.07 -12.98
N TRP A 575 -12.20 13.42 -12.80
CA TRP A 575 -11.26 12.58 -12.04
C TRP A 575 -11.57 12.55 -10.55
N ILE A 576 -11.98 13.68 -9.97
CA ILE A 576 -12.40 13.77 -8.58
C ILE A 576 -13.65 12.93 -8.33
N GLU A 577 -14.64 13.01 -9.22
CA GLU A 577 -15.84 12.16 -9.15
C GLU A 577 -15.47 10.68 -9.17
N LEU A 578 -14.65 10.27 -10.15
CA LEU A 578 -14.20 8.89 -10.26
C LEU A 578 -13.39 8.42 -9.06
N SER A 579 -12.49 9.28 -8.53
CA SER A 579 -11.73 8.97 -7.32
C SER A 579 -12.62 8.78 -6.09
N SER A 580 -13.70 9.56 -5.97
CA SER A 580 -14.67 9.43 -4.88
C SER A 580 -15.42 8.10 -4.94
N LEU A 581 -15.78 7.65 -6.14
CA LEU A 581 -16.41 6.35 -6.33
C LEU A 581 -15.46 5.20 -6.00
N VAL A 582 -14.22 5.28 -6.49
CA VAL A 582 -13.18 4.28 -6.18
C VAL A 582 -12.89 4.23 -4.67
N PHE A 583 -12.82 5.39 -4.03
CA PHE A 583 -12.65 5.48 -2.56
C PHE A 583 -13.77 4.75 -1.81
N ASN A 584 -15.03 4.93 -2.22
CA ASN A 584 -16.16 4.27 -1.59
C ASN A 584 -16.20 2.74 -1.83
N MET A 585 -15.56 2.26 -2.89
CA MET A 585 -15.48 0.84 -3.21
C MET A 585 -14.36 0.11 -2.46
N LEU A 586 -13.32 0.83 -2.04
CA LEU A 586 -12.16 0.28 -1.36
C LEU A 586 -12.38 0.17 0.16
N VAL A 587 -11.82 -0.88 0.76
CA VAL A 587 -11.66 -0.98 2.21
C VAL A 587 -10.27 -0.42 2.54
N LEU A 588 -10.25 0.75 3.16
CA LEU A 588 -9.05 1.50 3.48
C LEU A 588 -8.91 1.63 5.00
N ASP A 589 -7.69 1.64 5.51
CA ASP A 589 -7.39 1.97 6.89
C ASP A 589 -7.66 3.46 7.21
N ASP A 590 -7.74 3.78 8.48
CA ASP A 590 -8.08 5.13 8.96
C ASP A 590 -7.07 6.19 8.49
N ASP A 591 -5.78 5.84 8.46
CA ASP A 591 -4.72 6.76 8.05
C ASP A 591 -4.85 7.10 6.56
N TYR A 592 -5.12 6.10 5.73
CA TYR A 592 -5.32 6.30 4.29
C TYR A 592 -6.61 7.07 3.98
N GLN A 593 -7.69 6.79 4.75
CA GLN A 593 -8.94 7.56 4.64
C GLN A 593 -8.72 9.04 4.98
N LYS A 594 -7.99 9.31 6.05
CA LYS A 594 -7.63 10.67 6.46
C LYS A 594 -6.76 11.37 5.41
N GLU A 595 -5.72 10.71 4.91
CA GLU A 595 -4.87 11.25 3.83
C GLU A 595 -5.69 11.64 2.61
N TYR A 596 -6.64 10.78 2.20
CA TYR A 596 -7.54 11.07 1.08
C TYR A 596 -8.41 12.30 1.32
N GLN A 597 -8.98 12.45 2.53
CA GLN A 597 -9.82 13.60 2.87
C GLN A 597 -9.02 14.90 2.95
N ASP A 598 -7.82 14.86 3.51
CA ASP A 598 -6.91 16.03 3.59
C ASP A 598 -6.50 16.50 2.18
N GLU A 599 -6.20 15.56 1.28
CA GLU A 599 -5.86 15.85 -0.11
C GLU A 599 -7.06 16.46 -0.86
N ARG A 600 -8.26 15.91 -0.69
CA ARG A 600 -9.50 16.43 -1.26
C ARG A 600 -9.83 17.84 -0.78
N THR A 601 -9.60 18.11 0.50
CA THR A 601 -9.73 19.46 1.06
C THR A 601 -8.76 20.44 0.40
N THR A 602 -7.55 20.01 0.13
CA THR A 602 -6.52 20.80 -0.55
C THR A 602 -6.90 21.08 -2.01
N GLU A 603 -7.44 20.08 -2.72
CA GLU A 603 -7.97 20.24 -4.08
C GLU A 603 -9.08 21.29 -4.14
N ASP A 604 -10.05 21.24 -3.20
CA ASP A 604 -11.13 22.23 -3.10
C ASP A 604 -10.60 23.65 -2.87
N GLN A 605 -9.65 23.81 -1.94
CA GLN A 605 -9.04 25.12 -1.66
C GLN A 605 -8.30 25.69 -2.87
N ILE A 606 -7.56 24.87 -3.61
CA ILE A 606 -6.86 25.31 -4.82
C ILE A 606 -7.83 25.67 -5.93
N LEU A 607 -8.87 24.88 -6.11
CA LEU A 607 -9.92 25.18 -7.09
C LEU A 607 -10.62 26.51 -6.75
N ALA A 608 -10.91 26.76 -5.45
CA ALA A 608 -11.45 28.04 -4.98
C ALA A 608 -10.52 29.22 -5.31
N ILE A 609 -9.21 29.07 -5.07
CA ILE A 609 -8.22 30.10 -5.43
C ILE A 609 -8.18 30.37 -6.94
N LEU A 610 -8.31 29.35 -7.75
CA LEU A 610 -8.35 29.49 -9.21
C LEU A 610 -9.62 30.18 -9.68
N LEU A 611 -10.78 29.84 -9.10
CA LEU A 611 -12.05 30.50 -9.38
C LEU A 611 -12.00 31.99 -9.04
N ILE A 612 -11.43 32.37 -7.88
CA ILE A 612 -11.33 33.79 -7.49
C ILE A 612 -10.40 34.61 -8.39
N LYS A 613 -9.46 33.96 -9.07
CA LYS A 613 -8.52 34.58 -10.00
C LYS A 613 -9.05 34.64 -11.44
N THR A 614 -10.18 33.99 -11.73
CA THR A 614 -10.80 33.96 -13.05
C THR A 614 -11.59 35.24 -13.26
N ASP A 615 -11.56 35.77 -14.50
CA ASP A 615 -12.32 36.99 -14.85
C ASP A 615 -13.82 36.77 -14.69
N PHE A 616 -14.52 37.78 -14.21
CA PHE A 616 -15.95 37.71 -13.93
C PHE A 616 -16.79 37.30 -15.16
N PHE A 617 -16.42 37.76 -16.35
CA PHE A 617 -17.15 37.39 -17.55
C PHE A 617 -17.01 35.91 -17.91
N ASP A 618 -15.85 35.33 -17.61
CA ASP A 618 -15.62 33.89 -17.78
C ASP A 618 -16.34 33.09 -16.68
N LEU A 619 -16.33 33.56 -15.42
CA LEU A 619 -17.07 32.93 -14.32
C LEU A 619 -18.58 32.89 -14.59
N LYS A 620 -19.13 33.90 -15.23
CA LYS A 620 -20.56 33.97 -15.59
C LYS A 620 -20.97 32.84 -16.54
N LEU A 621 -20.05 32.30 -17.33
CA LEU A 621 -20.29 31.13 -18.16
C LEU A 621 -20.40 29.83 -17.35
N LEU A 622 -19.98 29.86 -16.09
CA LEU A 622 -19.98 28.73 -15.15
C LEU A 622 -21.17 28.78 -14.17
N ASP A 623 -22.24 29.44 -14.50
CA ASP A 623 -23.44 29.67 -13.66
C ASP A 623 -24.12 28.34 -13.22
N PHE A 624 -23.87 27.26 -13.94
CA PHE A 624 -24.29 25.88 -13.62
C PHE A 624 -23.39 25.16 -12.61
N LEU A 625 -22.15 25.61 -12.43
CA LEU A 625 -21.13 24.93 -11.66
C LEU A 625 -21.37 24.90 -10.13
N PRO A 626 -21.98 25.95 -9.50
CA PRO A 626 -22.24 25.93 -8.06
C PRO A 626 -23.00 24.69 -7.60
N SER A 627 -24.04 24.29 -8.35
CA SER A 627 -24.81 23.08 -8.00
C SER A 627 -24.03 21.78 -8.11
N ILE A 628 -22.98 21.74 -8.93
CA ILE A 628 -22.09 20.58 -9.07
C ILE A 628 -21.09 20.55 -7.92
N LEU A 629 -20.48 21.69 -7.60
CA LEU A 629 -19.50 21.80 -6.50
C LEU A 629 -20.14 21.46 -5.14
N GLU A 630 -21.36 21.97 -4.89
CA GLU A 630 -22.13 21.61 -3.69
C GLU A 630 -22.33 20.09 -3.58
N LYS A 631 -22.76 19.47 -4.67
CA LYS A 631 -22.99 18.03 -4.77
C LYS A 631 -21.72 17.20 -4.55
N MET A 632 -20.59 17.71 -4.98
CA MET A 632 -19.28 17.07 -4.79
C MET A 632 -18.69 17.30 -3.39
N GLY A 633 -19.33 18.15 -2.55
CA GLY A 633 -18.82 18.53 -1.24
C GLY A 633 -17.62 19.49 -1.30
N PHE A 634 -17.47 20.22 -2.41
CA PHE A 634 -16.43 21.23 -2.60
C PHE A 634 -16.92 22.58 -2.07
N HIS A 635 -16.95 22.68 -0.75
CA HIS A 635 -17.55 23.84 -0.08
C HIS A 635 -16.79 25.15 -0.29
N ALA A 636 -15.46 25.11 -0.27
CA ALA A 636 -14.66 26.32 -0.49
C ALA A 636 -14.84 26.87 -1.91
N SER A 637 -14.80 26.00 -2.92
CA SER A 637 -15.01 26.35 -4.31
C SER A 637 -16.44 26.83 -4.57
N TRP A 638 -17.42 26.15 -3.98
CA TRP A 638 -18.83 26.51 -4.07
C TRP A 638 -19.11 27.90 -3.51
N MET A 639 -18.67 28.18 -2.28
CA MET A 639 -18.84 29.51 -1.64
C MET A 639 -18.12 30.59 -2.43
N THR A 640 -16.90 30.33 -2.87
CA THR A 640 -16.11 31.29 -3.67
C THR A 640 -16.81 31.63 -4.98
N LEU A 641 -17.35 30.64 -5.67
CA LEU A 641 -18.03 30.86 -6.95
C LEU A 641 -19.35 31.62 -6.77
N LEU A 642 -20.16 31.27 -5.76
CA LEU A 642 -21.39 32.00 -5.44
C LEU A 642 -21.11 33.47 -5.11
N TYR A 643 -20.10 33.73 -4.29
CA TYR A 643 -19.66 35.08 -3.95
C TYR A 643 -19.23 35.87 -5.21
N ALA A 644 -18.38 35.27 -6.03
CA ALA A 644 -17.87 35.90 -7.25
C ALA A 644 -18.95 36.16 -8.31
N LEU A 645 -20.02 35.34 -8.33
CA LEU A 645 -21.18 35.54 -9.20
C LEU A 645 -22.22 36.52 -8.64
N GLY A 646 -22.04 37.01 -7.42
CA GLY A 646 -22.93 37.96 -6.76
C GLY A 646 -24.18 37.33 -6.12
N TYR A 647 -24.18 36.03 -5.87
CA TYR A 647 -25.25 35.31 -5.18
C TYR A 647 -25.07 35.33 -3.65
N GLU A 648 -24.70 36.47 -3.10
CA GLU A 648 -24.41 36.65 -1.66
C GLU A 648 -25.60 36.27 -0.77
N ASP A 649 -26.85 36.45 -1.27
CA ASP A 649 -28.05 36.10 -0.53
C ASP A 649 -28.14 34.61 -0.18
N LEU A 650 -27.53 33.74 -0.97
CA LEU A 650 -27.47 32.31 -0.71
C LEU A 650 -26.45 31.96 0.38
N LEU A 651 -25.49 32.85 0.64
CA LEU A 651 -24.41 32.67 1.63
C LEU A 651 -24.71 33.33 2.98
N ARG A 652 -25.76 34.20 3.07
CA ARG A 652 -26.05 35.04 4.27
C ARG A 652 -26.32 34.24 5.56
N ASN A 653 -26.69 33.00 5.49
CA ASN A 653 -26.93 32.14 6.68
C ASN A 653 -25.66 31.45 7.18
N GLU A 654 -24.58 31.49 6.46
CA GLU A 654 -23.32 30.91 6.88
C GLU A 654 -22.42 32.04 7.37
N LYS A 655 -22.04 32.08 8.63
CA LYS A 655 -21.15 33.07 9.28
C LYS A 655 -19.75 33.16 8.65
N VAL A 656 -19.65 33.01 7.33
CA VAL A 656 -18.40 32.88 6.57
C VAL A 656 -18.16 34.12 5.70
N ILE A 657 -19.19 34.97 5.46
CA ILE A 657 -19.01 36.22 4.73
C ILE A 657 -18.47 37.28 5.69
N PRO A 658 -17.34 37.94 5.37
CA PRO A 658 -16.87 39.09 6.15
C PRO A 658 -17.96 40.12 6.23
N GLN A 659 -18.40 40.47 7.43
CA GLN A 659 -19.35 41.59 7.59
C GLN A 659 -18.62 42.90 7.27
N GLU A 660 -19.38 43.94 6.90
CA GLU A 660 -18.80 45.26 6.61
C GLU A 660 -17.90 45.81 7.73
N GLU A 661 -18.11 45.31 8.97
CA GLU A 661 -17.33 45.63 10.16
C GLU A 661 -15.95 44.94 10.18
N ASP A 662 -15.74 43.88 9.38
CA ASP A 662 -14.50 43.13 9.29
C ASP A 662 -13.56 43.60 8.15
N SER A 663 -13.81 44.75 7.58
CA SER A 663 -13.16 45.28 6.38
C SER A 663 -11.62 45.43 6.48
N ASP A 664 -11.05 45.38 7.66
CA ASP A 664 -9.58 45.45 7.88
C ASP A 664 -8.85 44.11 7.75
N SER A 665 -9.55 42.97 7.70
CA SER A 665 -8.94 41.63 7.64
C SER A 665 -8.79 41.08 6.21
N VAL A 666 -9.34 41.75 5.20
CA VAL A 666 -9.40 41.23 3.79
C VAL A 666 -8.50 42.05 2.82
N ARG A 667 -7.66 42.95 3.35
CA ARG A 667 -6.65 43.65 2.52
C ARG A 667 -5.26 43.03 2.58
#